data_cb14de6b3be60ee3fc4ac453ed8f68b3
#
_entry.id   cb14de6b3be60ee3fc4ac453ed8f68b3
#
_cell.length_a   1.000
_cell.length_b   1.000
_cell.length_c   1.000
_cell.angle_alpha   90.00
_cell.angle_beta   90.00
_cell.angle_gamma   90.00
#
_symmetry.space_group_name_H-M   'P 1'
#
loop_
_entity.id
_entity.type
_entity.pdbx_description
1 polymer ?
#
loop_
_entity_poly.entity_id
_entity_poly.type
_entity_poly.pdbx_seq_one_letter_code
_entity_poly.pdbx_strand_id
1 'polypeptide(L)'
;MKKIISLVFMFISCIGIYAQQIMDATAAYKKANDLLERLTIEEKALMVRGYNKFFIKGFEEKGILPIYLSDATQGVNIRNNLPDPNVVKQLERSTAFPSPILLASTFSPDLSYQYAKAIGEECRAGGIEVLLGPGLNIYRQSQCARNFEYFGEDPYLVSQMVSQYVTGLQSTGTAACLKHFCGNNTEFYRKRSNSIISERAMNEIYLRGFKAGIDAGAMSVMTSYNQIDGEWAGQSSYVIKNILREKLGFKWLVMSDWNSVWNLEKVIKSGQNLEMPGSYNFGESVLGLYHQKKITEKDLDDMVRPILATCIAMGFYDRSKYDLSLLDKYQEHEKIARQVAEEGIVLLKNRDNILPLDPTKNRKILLTGKFIYEIPRGYGAAEVIGYNNVSLIEALQRAFGRTVYYIEKPTVADIKEADIVLLSMGTRDKEAIERPFALPKEDESLMRYVTKNNPNTIAILNTGSAIDMSAWNDRLAGLIYGWYGGQSGFEALTDIITGKVTPSGKLPMTIEKTFEDSPAWGYLPKGASLYNELKNEHLINVYDVNYGESVLVGYRWYDTKNIEPLYPFGYGLSYTTFTLIKPRLSSKKMNDQMIRCSVTITNTGSQKGAEVIQLYLKENQPSVSRPEKELKRFKKIFLNSGENQTVEFEITPEDLAFWDDETHDWKVNSGQYSILLGTSSRHISHILSFTKE
;
A
#
# COMPACT_ATOMS: atom_id res chain seq x y z
N MET A 1 4.91 2.55 -72.67
CA MET A 1 5.16 1.86 -71.37
C MET A 1 4.64 2.74 -70.25
N LYS A 2 3.38 2.45 -69.83
CA LYS A 2 2.71 3.19 -68.72
C LYS A 2 3.05 2.53 -67.41
N LYS A 3 3.67 3.28 -66.46
CA LYS A 3 3.86 2.85 -65.08
C LYS A 3 2.55 3.07 -64.28
N ILE A 4 1.99 1.97 -63.80
CA ILE A 4 0.86 1.97 -62.87
C ILE A 4 1.49 2.09 -61.47
N ILE A 5 1.17 3.19 -60.78
CA ILE A 5 1.47 3.39 -59.33
C ILE A 5 0.26 2.91 -58.55
N SER A 6 0.40 1.78 -57.89
CA SER A 6 -0.60 1.31 -56.92
C SER A 6 -0.43 2.05 -55.60
N LEU A 7 -1.38 2.89 -55.27
CA LEU A 7 -1.53 3.50 -53.96
C LEU A 7 -2.21 2.47 -53.02
N VAL A 8 -1.47 1.92 -52.08
CA VAL A 8 -2.02 1.14 -50.97
C VAL A 8 -2.41 2.13 -49.87
N PHE A 9 -3.70 2.36 -49.70
CA PHE A 9 -4.24 3.05 -48.55
C PHE A 9 -4.21 2.10 -47.36
N MET A 10 -3.28 2.33 -46.44
CA MET A 10 -3.24 1.67 -45.15
C MET A 10 -4.25 2.37 -44.24
N PHE A 11 -5.43 1.78 -44.06
CA PHE A 11 -6.35 2.18 -42.98
C PHE A 11 -5.74 1.80 -41.65
N ILE A 12 -5.09 2.75 -40.98
CA ILE A 12 -4.79 2.65 -39.56
C ILE A 12 -6.10 2.96 -38.81
N SER A 13 -6.79 1.91 -38.42
CA SER A 13 -7.87 2.05 -37.44
C SER A 13 -7.22 2.42 -36.09
N CYS A 14 -7.15 3.70 -35.79
CA CYS A 14 -6.93 4.18 -34.44
C CYS A 14 -8.13 3.74 -33.60
N ILE A 15 -8.07 2.59 -32.97
CA ILE A 15 -8.90 2.29 -31.82
C ILE A 15 -8.35 3.18 -30.70
N GLY A 16 -8.92 4.38 -30.60
CA GLY A 16 -8.69 5.26 -29.46
C GLY A 16 -9.20 4.55 -28.23
N ILE A 17 -8.31 4.06 -27.39
CA ILE A 17 -8.65 3.73 -26.00
C ILE A 17 -8.97 5.07 -25.36
N TYR A 18 -10.25 5.42 -25.33
CA TYR A 18 -10.73 6.55 -24.56
C TYR A 18 -10.58 6.18 -23.08
N ALA A 19 -9.46 6.57 -22.46
CA ALA A 19 -9.43 6.68 -21.01
C ALA A 19 -10.62 7.59 -20.63
N GLN A 20 -11.46 7.14 -19.70
CA GLN A 20 -12.64 7.90 -19.30
C GLN A 20 -12.20 9.26 -18.77
N GLN A 21 -12.52 10.33 -19.47
CA GLN A 21 -12.16 11.67 -19.06
C GLN A 21 -13.04 12.06 -17.87
N ILE A 22 -12.44 12.16 -16.68
CA ILE A 22 -13.12 12.65 -15.48
C ILE A 22 -13.55 14.10 -15.74
N MET A 23 -14.82 14.40 -15.48
CA MET A 23 -15.38 15.73 -15.69
C MET A 23 -14.75 16.74 -14.71
N ASP A 24 -14.51 17.95 -15.19
CA ASP A 24 -14.05 19.06 -14.34
C ASP A 24 -15.00 19.32 -13.17
N ALA A 25 -14.43 19.64 -12.01
CA ALA A 25 -15.19 19.83 -10.77
C ALA A 25 -16.29 20.91 -10.91
N THR A 26 -15.99 22.04 -11.53
CA THR A 26 -16.97 23.13 -11.70
C THR A 26 -18.18 22.69 -12.49
N ALA A 27 -17.95 21.97 -13.59
CA ALA A 27 -19.01 21.41 -14.42
C ALA A 27 -19.82 20.32 -13.68
N ALA A 28 -19.13 19.44 -12.94
CA ALA A 28 -19.77 18.38 -12.15
C ALA A 28 -20.66 18.96 -11.03
N TYR A 29 -20.14 19.96 -10.30
CA TYR A 29 -20.89 20.63 -9.23
C TYR A 29 -22.10 21.40 -9.76
N LYS A 30 -22.01 22.03 -10.95
CA LYS A 30 -23.16 22.66 -11.59
C LYS A 30 -24.28 21.66 -11.87
N LYS A 31 -23.96 20.51 -12.49
CA LYS A 31 -24.94 19.46 -12.74
C LYS A 31 -25.46 18.82 -11.43
N ALA A 32 -24.61 18.72 -10.40
CA ALA A 32 -25.04 18.21 -9.10
C ALA A 32 -26.11 19.10 -8.44
N ASN A 33 -26.05 20.43 -8.60
CA ASN A 33 -27.07 21.33 -8.12
C ASN A 33 -28.43 21.05 -8.77
N ASP A 34 -28.48 20.78 -10.09
CA ASP A 34 -29.70 20.47 -10.81
C ASP A 34 -30.38 19.18 -10.29
N LEU A 35 -29.57 18.19 -9.86
CA LEU A 35 -30.09 16.96 -9.22
C LEU A 35 -30.49 17.20 -7.77
N LEU A 36 -29.72 18.00 -7.04
CA LEU A 36 -29.94 18.32 -5.63
C LEU A 36 -31.32 19.02 -5.42
N GLU A 37 -31.70 19.93 -6.32
CA GLU A 37 -32.99 20.63 -6.30
C GLU A 37 -34.19 19.69 -6.44
N ARG A 38 -33.99 18.48 -6.98
CA ARG A 38 -35.07 17.48 -7.13
C ARG A 38 -35.29 16.65 -5.86
N LEU A 39 -34.37 16.70 -4.90
CA LEU A 39 -34.42 15.89 -3.69
C LEU A 39 -35.21 16.57 -2.58
N THR A 40 -36.06 15.81 -1.90
CA THR A 40 -36.71 16.26 -0.65
C THR A 40 -35.70 16.19 0.51
N ILE A 41 -36.04 16.81 1.64
CA ILE A 41 -35.20 16.76 2.86
C ILE A 41 -35.01 15.32 3.34
N GLU A 42 -36.05 14.49 3.26
CA GLU A 42 -36.03 13.07 3.66
C GLU A 42 -35.08 12.28 2.75
N GLU A 43 -35.11 12.54 1.44
CA GLU A 43 -34.21 11.89 0.48
C GLU A 43 -32.76 12.31 0.68
N LYS A 44 -32.49 13.61 0.92
CA LYS A 44 -31.17 14.13 1.29
C LYS A 44 -30.66 13.44 2.57
N ALA A 45 -31.49 13.31 3.59
CA ALA A 45 -31.16 12.62 4.84
C ALA A 45 -30.86 11.12 4.63
N LEU A 46 -31.46 10.48 3.62
CA LEU A 46 -31.16 9.10 3.26
C LEU A 46 -29.87 8.96 2.43
N MET A 47 -29.49 9.96 1.63
CA MET A 47 -28.28 9.92 0.82
C MET A 47 -26.99 10.12 1.62
N VAL A 48 -27.03 10.83 2.75
CA VAL A 48 -25.84 11.11 3.58
C VAL A 48 -25.45 9.96 4.50
N ARG A 49 -26.14 8.83 4.39
CA ARG A 49 -25.81 7.58 5.10
C ARG A 49 -25.67 6.40 4.16
N GLY A 50 -24.89 5.39 4.59
CA GLY A 50 -24.81 4.11 3.90
C GLY A 50 -26.18 3.41 3.81
N TYR A 51 -26.36 2.65 2.76
CA TYR A 51 -27.52 1.80 2.51
C TYR A 51 -27.05 0.37 2.28
N ASN A 52 -27.74 -0.61 2.87
CA ASN A 52 -27.36 -2.03 2.71
C ASN A 52 -25.84 -2.29 2.93
N LYS A 53 -25.22 -1.59 3.86
CA LYS A 53 -23.80 -1.68 4.30
C LYS A 53 -22.76 -1.16 3.29
N PHE A 54 -22.99 -1.29 1.97
CA PHE A 54 -22.01 -0.98 0.94
C PHE A 54 -22.57 -0.13 -0.22
N PHE A 55 -23.70 0.54 -0.01
CA PHE A 55 -24.32 1.34 -1.03
C PHE A 55 -24.55 2.79 -0.59
N ILE A 56 -24.56 3.69 -1.56
CA ILE A 56 -25.19 4.99 -1.46
C ILE A 56 -26.58 4.84 -2.09
N LYS A 57 -27.63 5.28 -1.36
CA LYS A 57 -29.02 5.15 -1.86
C LYS A 57 -29.22 6.02 -3.08
N GLY A 58 -29.85 5.45 -4.11
CA GLY A 58 -30.31 6.15 -5.30
C GLY A 58 -31.82 6.48 -5.23
N PHE A 59 -32.25 7.33 -6.17
CA PHE A 59 -33.61 7.71 -6.47
C PHE A 59 -33.78 7.73 -7.99
N GLU A 60 -33.96 6.53 -8.56
CA GLU A 60 -33.90 6.28 -10.01
C GLU A 60 -34.90 7.11 -10.79
N GLU A 61 -36.12 7.34 -10.21
CA GLU A 61 -37.16 8.20 -10.78
C GLU A 61 -36.73 9.67 -10.92
N LYS A 62 -35.64 10.06 -10.24
CA LYS A 62 -35.03 11.39 -10.31
C LYS A 62 -33.71 11.40 -11.08
N GLY A 63 -33.34 10.26 -11.68
CA GLY A 63 -32.07 10.09 -12.42
C GLY A 63 -30.85 9.89 -11.55
N ILE A 64 -31.01 9.50 -10.28
CA ILE A 64 -29.95 9.24 -9.34
C ILE A 64 -29.87 7.73 -9.09
N LEU A 65 -28.89 7.06 -9.70
CA LEU A 65 -28.70 5.62 -9.54
C LEU A 65 -28.01 5.29 -8.21
N PRO A 66 -28.31 4.12 -7.59
CA PRO A 66 -27.59 3.64 -6.43
C PRO A 66 -26.14 3.31 -6.78
N ILE A 67 -25.21 3.66 -5.89
CA ILE A 67 -23.76 3.45 -6.06
C ILE A 67 -23.32 2.31 -5.17
N TYR A 68 -22.58 1.37 -5.73
CA TYR A 68 -22.02 0.23 -5.02
C TYR A 68 -20.53 0.46 -4.69
N LEU A 69 -20.16 0.22 -3.42
CA LEU A 69 -18.80 0.30 -2.89
C LEU A 69 -18.34 -1.13 -2.55
N SER A 70 -17.07 -1.44 -2.79
CA SER A 70 -16.51 -2.73 -2.38
C SER A 70 -15.21 -2.56 -1.63
N ASP A 71 -15.06 -3.39 -0.59
CA ASP A 71 -13.78 -3.55 0.11
C ASP A 71 -12.73 -4.21 -0.76
N ALA A 72 -11.55 -4.11 -0.33
CA ALA A 72 -10.25 -4.67 -0.64
C ALA A 72 -9.31 -3.71 -1.35
N THR A 73 -8.04 -3.80 -1.00
CA THR A 73 -6.97 -3.03 -1.66
C THR A 73 -6.18 -3.89 -2.64
N GLN A 74 -6.34 -5.22 -2.56
CA GLN A 74 -5.59 -6.25 -3.30
C GLN A 74 -6.48 -7.14 -4.18
N GLY A 75 -7.58 -6.59 -4.67
CA GLY A 75 -8.58 -7.29 -5.48
C GLY A 75 -9.99 -6.89 -5.04
N VAL A 76 -11.00 -7.55 -5.56
CA VAL A 76 -12.40 -7.32 -5.22
C VAL A 76 -12.83 -8.30 -4.13
N ASN A 77 -13.31 -7.80 -3.00
CA ASN A 77 -13.88 -8.64 -1.96
C ASN A 77 -15.33 -9.00 -2.33
N ILE A 78 -15.53 -10.22 -2.82
CA ILE A 78 -16.86 -10.73 -3.18
C ILE A 78 -17.61 -11.13 -1.91
N ARG A 79 -18.70 -10.42 -1.61
CA ARG A 79 -19.53 -10.66 -0.44
C ARG A 79 -20.84 -11.35 -0.82
N ASN A 80 -20.95 -12.63 -0.50
CA ASN A 80 -22.13 -13.45 -0.80
C ASN A 80 -23.39 -13.09 0.04
N ASN A 81 -23.23 -12.24 1.07
CA ASN A 81 -24.27 -11.94 2.05
C ASN A 81 -24.77 -10.48 1.98
N LEU A 82 -24.57 -9.79 0.86
CA LEU A 82 -25.17 -8.46 0.66
C LEU A 82 -26.68 -8.60 0.43
N PRO A 83 -27.48 -7.69 1.01
CA PRO A 83 -28.94 -7.75 0.89
C PRO A 83 -29.47 -7.53 -0.53
N ASP A 84 -28.65 -7.00 -1.44
CA ASP A 84 -29.00 -6.83 -2.85
C ASP A 84 -28.44 -7.99 -3.69
N PRO A 85 -29.27 -8.96 -4.08
CA PRO A 85 -28.83 -10.13 -4.83
C PRO A 85 -28.36 -9.80 -6.26
N ASN A 86 -28.61 -8.58 -6.75
CA ASN A 86 -28.30 -8.23 -8.14
C ASN A 86 -26.85 -7.77 -8.32
N VAL A 87 -26.19 -7.31 -7.28
CA VAL A 87 -24.85 -6.70 -7.37
C VAL A 87 -23.73 -7.71 -7.46
N VAL A 88 -23.84 -8.84 -6.76
CA VAL A 88 -22.77 -9.84 -6.69
C VAL A 88 -22.91 -10.96 -7.72
N LYS A 89 -24.08 -11.11 -8.36
CA LYS A 89 -24.34 -12.19 -9.33
C LYS A 89 -23.50 -12.13 -10.61
N GLN A 90 -22.92 -10.98 -10.92
CA GLN A 90 -22.12 -10.81 -12.14
C GLN A 90 -20.64 -11.16 -11.93
N LEU A 91 -20.15 -11.18 -10.70
CA LEU A 91 -18.76 -11.48 -10.37
C LEU A 91 -18.72 -12.74 -9.48
N GLU A 92 -18.49 -13.90 -10.09
CA GLU A 92 -18.41 -15.19 -9.38
C GLU A 92 -17.05 -15.40 -8.71
N ARG A 93 -16.01 -14.72 -9.17
CA ARG A 93 -14.64 -14.81 -8.72
C ARG A 93 -13.93 -13.47 -8.86
N SER A 94 -12.87 -13.27 -8.09
CA SER A 94 -11.95 -12.15 -8.25
C SER A 94 -10.51 -12.63 -8.11
N THR A 95 -9.61 -11.96 -8.80
CA THR A 95 -8.17 -12.24 -8.68
C THR A 95 -7.68 -11.79 -7.30
N ALA A 96 -7.07 -12.71 -6.53
CA ALA A 96 -6.33 -12.34 -5.33
C ALA A 96 -4.94 -11.89 -5.73
N PHE A 97 -4.75 -10.59 -5.85
CA PHE A 97 -3.44 -9.99 -6.09
C PHE A 97 -2.55 -10.05 -4.86
N PRO A 98 -1.22 -9.91 -5.01
CA PRO A 98 -0.32 -9.72 -3.88
C PRO A 98 -0.71 -8.52 -3.02
N SER A 99 -0.36 -8.55 -1.74
CA SER A 99 -0.63 -7.45 -0.82
C SER A 99 0.06 -6.14 -1.26
N PRO A 100 -0.50 -4.96 -0.95
CA PRO A 100 0.11 -3.66 -1.29
C PRO A 100 1.53 -3.48 -0.76
N ILE A 101 1.88 -4.04 0.38
CA ILE A 101 3.28 -4.00 0.88
C ILE A 101 4.23 -4.78 -0.04
N LEU A 102 3.78 -5.90 -0.62
CA LEU A 102 4.54 -6.64 -1.62
C LEU A 102 4.62 -5.84 -2.93
N LEU A 103 3.52 -5.20 -3.35
CA LEU A 103 3.53 -4.32 -4.52
C LEU A 103 4.53 -3.16 -4.32
N ALA A 104 4.60 -2.56 -3.13
CA ALA A 104 5.59 -1.54 -2.80
C ALA A 104 7.03 -2.07 -2.88
N SER A 105 7.25 -3.35 -2.51
CA SER A 105 8.58 -4.00 -2.60
C SER A 105 9.09 -4.12 -4.02
N THR A 106 8.23 -3.99 -5.03
CA THR A 106 8.66 -3.95 -6.44
C THR A 106 9.40 -2.67 -6.79
N PHE A 107 9.19 -1.58 -6.06
CA PHE A 107 9.66 -0.24 -6.43
C PHE A 107 9.32 0.11 -7.89
N SER A 108 8.14 -0.30 -8.35
CA SER A 108 7.67 -0.12 -9.73
C SER A 108 6.32 0.59 -9.77
N PRO A 109 6.29 1.92 -9.94
CA PRO A 109 5.05 2.65 -10.15
C PRO A 109 4.24 2.14 -11.35
N ASP A 110 4.91 1.70 -12.43
CA ASP A 110 4.24 1.13 -13.61
C ASP A 110 3.47 -0.15 -13.28
N LEU A 111 4.02 -1.02 -12.42
CA LEU A 111 3.29 -2.20 -11.94
C LEU A 111 2.13 -1.80 -11.02
N SER A 112 2.27 -0.73 -10.23
CA SER A 112 1.16 -0.21 -9.42
C SER A 112 -0.01 0.24 -10.29
N TYR A 113 0.27 0.90 -11.42
CA TYR A 113 -0.74 1.24 -12.41
C TYR A 113 -1.44 -0.01 -12.99
N GLN A 114 -0.67 -0.99 -13.46
CA GLN A 114 -1.23 -2.21 -14.07
C GLN A 114 -2.04 -3.03 -13.08
N TYR A 115 -1.54 -3.18 -11.88
CA TYR A 115 -2.20 -3.84 -10.75
C TYR A 115 -3.57 -3.21 -10.45
N ALA A 116 -3.60 -1.90 -10.27
CA ALA A 116 -4.83 -1.18 -9.94
C ALA A 116 -5.81 -1.15 -11.12
N LYS A 117 -5.32 -1.05 -12.37
CA LYS A 117 -6.14 -1.15 -13.57
C LYS A 117 -6.82 -2.52 -13.67
N ALA A 118 -6.10 -3.60 -13.42
CA ALA A 118 -6.67 -4.95 -13.44
C ALA A 118 -7.77 -5.11 -12.38
N ILE A 119 -7.57 -4.61 -11.16
CA ILE A 119 -8.60 -4.58 -10.11
C ILE A 119 -9.80 -3.74 -10.56
N GLY A 120 -9.57 -2.58 -11.16
CA GLY A 120 -10.62 -1.71 -11.66
C GLY A 120 -11.44 -2.33 -12.78
N GLU A 121 -10.82 -3.13 -13.65
CA GLU A 121 -11.52 -3.89 -14.70
C GLU A 121 -12.44 -4.95 -14.06
N GLU A 122 -12.02 -5.65 -13.00
CA GLU A 122 -12.89 -6.55 -12.25
C GLU A 122 -14.01 -5.81 -11.51
N CYS A 123 -13.73 -4.62 -10.93
CA CYS A 123 -14.75 -3.77 -10.36
C CYS A 123 -15.82 -3.40 -11.39
N ARG A 124 -15.42 -3.00 -12.59
CA ARG A 124 -16.33 -2.67 -13.70
C ARG A 124 -17.17 -3.87 -14.15
N ALA A 125 -16.56 -5.05 -14.22
CA ALA A 125 -17.31 -6.28 -14.51
C ALA A 125 -18.35 -6.59 -13.43
N GLY A 126 -18.02 -6.33 -12.15
CA GLY A 126 -18.89 -6.55 -10.99
C GLY A 126 -19.89 -5.43 -10.69
N GLY A 127 -19.91 -4.34 -11.47
CA GLY A 127 -20.78 -3.18 -11.23
C GLY A 127 -20.44 -2.39 -9.97
N ILE A 128 -19.14 -2.35 -9.61
CA ILE A 128 -18.62 -1.62 -8.47
C ILE A 128 -18.14 -0.25 -8.95
N GLU A 129 -18.74 0.81 -8.43
CA GLU A 129 -18.42 2.18 -8.79
C GLU A 129 -17.26 2.75 -7.95
N VAL A 130 -17.15 2.36 -6.67
CA VAL A 130 -16.09 2.84 -5.76
C VAL A 130 -15.38 1.67 -5.13
N LEU A 131 -14.06 1.56 -5.34
CA LEU A 131 -13.22 0.63 -4.58
C LEU A 131 -12.71 1.34 -3.32
N LEU A 132 -12.90 0.72 -2.15
CA LEU A 132 -12.42 1.24 -0.85
C LEU A 132 -10.92 0.97 -0.69
N GLY A 133 -10.15 1.62 -1.53
CA GLY A 133 -8.69 1.54 -1.64
C GLY A 133 -8.13 2.58 -2.63
N PRO A 134 -6.81 2.84 -2.55
CA PRO A 134 -5.81 2.15 -1.75
C PRO A 134 -5.76 2.58 -0.28
N GLY A 135 -5.29 1.65 0.59
CA GLY A 135 -4.81 1.99 1.92
C GLY A 135 -3.41 2.61 1.83
N LEU A 136 -3.16 3.71 2.52
CA LEU A 136 -1.89 4.43 2.39
C LEU A 136 -1.36 5.05 3.70
N ASN A 137 -1.80 4.52 4.83
CA ASN A 137 -1.19 4.87 6.10
C ASN A 137 0.28 4.44 6.11
N ILE A 138 1.14 5.28 6.68
CA ILE A 138 2.56 4.99 6.78
C ILE A 138 2.80 3.79 7.71
N TYR A 139 3.68 2.88 7.31
CA TYR A 139 4.19 1.82 8.18
C TYR A 139 5.02 2.47 9.30
N ARG A 140 4.39 2.73 10.44
CA ARG A 140 5.01 3.40 11.58
C ARG A 140 5.68 2.41 12.53
N GLN A 141 5.08 1.23 12.71
CA GLN A 141 5.49 0.23 13.68
C GLN A 141 5.08 -1.18 13.24
N SER A 142 5.87 -2.18 13.63
CA SER A 142 5.77 -3.56 13.12
C SER A 142 4.60 -4.36 13.68
N GLN A 143 3.99 -3.91 14.77
CA GLN A 143 2.87 -4.61 15.42
C GLN A 143 1.51 -4.29 14.81
N CYS A 144 1.40 -3.25 13.96
CA CYS A 144 0.15 -2.92 13.28
C CYS A 144 -0.21 -4.01 12.26
N ALA A 145 -1.27 -4.77 12.54
CA ALA A 145 -1.66 -5.90 11.71
C ALA A 145 -2.34 -5.51 10.38
N ARG A 146 -2.47 -4.21 10.08
CA ARG A 146 -2.91 -3.72 8.76
C ARG A 146 -1.77 -3.26 7.86
N ASN A 147 -0.52 -3.36 8.29
CA ASN A 147 0.62 -2.97 7.47
C ASN A 147 0.67 -3.65 6.09
N PHE A 148 0.12 -4.88 5.98
CA PHE A 148 0.08 -5.61 4.71
C PHE A 148 -0.69 -4.86 3.60
N GLU A 149 -1.67 -4.01 3.95
CA GLU A 149 -2.49 -3.28 2.98
C GLU A 149 -1.99 -1.87 2.66
N TYR A 150 -0.78 -1.50 3.16
CA TYR A 150 -0.14 -0.20 2.96
C TYR A 150 1.14 -0.32 2.13
N PHE A 151 1.78 0.82 1.79
CA PHE A 151 2.93 0.85 0.86
C PHE A 151 4.29 1.07 1.54
N GLY A 152 4.38 0.89 2.86
CA GLY A 152 5.64 0.97 3.58
C GLY A 152 5.84 2.25 4.39
N GLU A 153 7.09 2.47 4.82
CA GLU A 153 7.45 3.51 5.78
C GLU A 153 7.85 4.85 5.16
N ASP A 154 8.19 4.84 3.86
CA ASP A 154 8.73 6.04 3.20
C ASP A 154 7.64 6.81 2.45
N PRO A 155 7.39 8.10 2.80
CA PRO A 155 6.34 8.89 2.18
C PRO A 155 6.57 9.16 0.67
N TYR A 156 7.82 9.16 0.17
CA TYR A 156 8.07 9.30 -1.26
C TYR A 156 7.71 8.03 -2.02
N LEU A 157 8.13 6.86 -1.52
CA LEU A 157 7.74 5.57 -2.10
C LEU A 157 6.20 5.43 -2.13
N VAL A 158 5.54 5.68 -0.98
CA VAL A 158 4.07 5.68 -0.88
C VAL A 158 3.45 6.60 -1.93
N SER A 159 3.95 7.84 -2.07
CA SER A 159 3.43 8.82 -3.03
C SER A 159 3.53 8.33 -4.48
N GLN A 160 4.67 7.75 -4.88
CA GLN A 160 4.86 7.25 -6.23
C GLN A 160 3.95 6.06 -6.56
N MET A 161 3.83 5.11 -5.62
CA MET A 161 2.99 3.92 -5.81
C MET A 161 1.50 4.28 -5.82
N VAL A 162 1.05 5.13 -4.90
CA VAL A 162 -0.35 5.57 -4.77
C VAL A 162 -0.81 6.39 -5.97
N SER A 163 0.01 7.31 -6.48
CA SER A 163 -0.34 8.11 -7.67
C SER A 163 -0.68 7.21 -8.85
N GLN A 164 0.13 6.19 -9.09
CA GLN A 164 -0.09 5.25 -10.19
C GLN A 164 -1.24 4.28 -9.93
N TYR A 165 -1.44 3.87 -8.65
CA TYR A 165 -2.60 3.08 -8.27
C TYR A 165 -3.91 3.83 -8.57
N VAL A 166 -4.03 5.08 -8.14
CA VAL A 166 -5.22 5.93 -8.40
C VAL A 166 -5.45 6.08 -9.90
N THR A 167 -4.40 6.41 -10.66
CA THR A 167 -4.48 6.59 -12.12
C THR A 167 -4.92 5.30 -12.81
N GLY A 168 -4.32 4.17 -12.44
CA GLY A 168 -4.65 2.86 -13.02
C GLY A 168 -6.08 2.44 -12.73
N LEU A 169 -6.52 2.51 -11.47
CA LEU A 169 -7.88 2.17 -11.07
C LEU A 169 -8.92 3.04 -11.78
N GLN A 170 -8.72 4.36 -11.75
CA GLN A 170 -9.70 5.31 -12.30
C GLN A 170 -9.73 5.34 -13.83
N SER A 171 -8.67 4.85 -14.52
CA SER A 171 -8.68 4.67 -15.96
C SER A 171 -9.76 3.70 -16.46
N THR A 172 -10.26 2.82 -15.60
CA THR A 172 -11.34 1.88 -15.87
C THR A 172 -12.73 2.47 -15.63
N GLY A 173 -12.78 3.62 -14.93
CA GLY A 173 -14.02 4.26 -14.50
C GLY A 173 -14.45 3.88 -13.07
N THR A 174 -13.68 3.13 -12.31
CA THR A 174 -13.91 2.87 -10.88
C THR A 174 -13.23 3.95 -10.06
N ALA A 175 -13.94 4.59 -9.12
CA ALA A 175 -13.36 5.60 -8.26
C ALA A 175 -12.46 5.00 -7.18
N ALA A 176 -11.29 5.60 -6.96
CA ALA A 176 -10.42 5.28 -5.84
C ALA A 176 -10.88 5.98 -4.56
N CYS A 177 -10.78 5.27 -3.42
CA CYS A 177 -11.03 5.82 -2.09
C CYS A 177 -9.76 5.75 -1.26
N LEU A 178 -9.07 6.88 -1.09
CA LEU A 178 -7.86 6.98 -0.27
C LEU A 178 -8.20 6.76 1.20
N LYS A 179 -7.55 5.81 1.87
CA LYS A 179 -7.84 5.46 3.26
C LYS A 179 -6.58 5.15 4.07
N HIS A 180 -6.56 5.35 5.40
CA HIS A 180 -7.60 5.96 6.24
C HIS A 180 -7.12 7.34 6.66
N PHE A 181 -7.83 8.39 6.33
CA PHE A 181 -7.45 9.80 6.54
C PHE A 181 -7.78 10.26 7.95
N CYS A 182 -6.82 10.48 8.82
CA CYS A 182 -5.39 10.17 8.78
C CYS A 182 -4.88 9.71 10.16
N GLY A 183 -3.62 9.31 10.24
CA GLY A 183 -2.99 8.98 11.53
C GLY A 183 -3.46 7.67 12.17
N ASN A 184 -4.06 6.74 11.43
CA ASN A 184 -4.43 5.40 11.90
C ASN A 184 -3.29 4.42 11.66
N ASN A 185 -2.25 4.49 12.50
CA ASN A 185 -1.05 3.66 12.38
C ASN A 185 -0.96 2.59 13.48
N THR A 186 -2.06 2.36 14.21
CA THR A 186 -2.24 1.29 15.20
C THR A 186 -3.67 0.77 15.16
N GLU A 187 -3.83 -0.54 15.31
CA GLU A 187 -5.14 -1.19 15.42
C GLU A 187 -5.57 -1.39 16.89
N PHE A 188 -4.63 -1.17 17.82
CA PHE A 188 -4.92 -1.28 19.25
C PHE A 188 -5.96 -0.25 19.68
N TYR A 189 -7.17 -0.72 19.97
CA TYR A 189 -8.31 0.14 20.35
C TYR A 189 -8.49 1.37 19.44
N ARG A 190 -8.31 1.20 18.13
CA ARG A 190 -8.29 2.27 17.12
C ARG A 190 -9.45 3.26 17.22
N LYS A 191 -10.63 2.83 17.68
CA LYS A 191 -11.79 3.71 17.91
C LYS A 191 -11.69 4.56 19.21
N ARG A 192 -10.67 4.31 20.03
CA ARG A 192 -10.41 4.98 21.32
C ARG A 192 -8.98 5.47 21.43
N SER A 193 -8.27 5.58 20.35
CA SER A 193 -6.93 6.16 20.28
C SER A 193 -7.01 7.61 19.81
N ASN A 194 -6.19 8.47 20.40
CA ASN A 194 -6.00 9.85 20.02
C ASN A 194 -4.56 10.01 19.50
N SER A 195 -4.38 10.20 18.21
CA SER A 195 -3.07 10.37 17.60
C SER A 195 -2.58 11.80 17.78
N ILE A 196 -1.55 11.98 18.60
CA ILE A 196 -0.90 13.27 18.87
C ILE A 196 0.28 13.39 17.89
N ILE A 197 0.07 14.11 16.82
CA ILE A 197 1.02 14.25 15.70
C ILE A 197 1.42 15.71 15.56
N SER A 198 2.74 16.02 15.60
CA SER A 198 3.19 17.38 15.34
C SER A 198 2.81 17.85 13.93
N GLU A 199 2.59 19.14 13.74
CA GLU A 199 2.21 19.70 12.43
C GLU A 199 3.25 19.36 11.37
N ARG A 200 4.52 19.43 11.71
CA ARG A 200 5.62 19.04 10.85
C ARG A 200 5.55 17.59 10.41
N ALA A 201 5.38 16.65 11.35
CA ALA A 201 5.24 15.23 11.03
C ALA A 201 4.00 14.96 10.17
N MET A 202 2.89 15.64 10.48
CA MET A 202 1.67 15.55 9.69
C MET A 202 1.95 15.90 8.22
N ASN A 203 2.63 17.01 7.96
CA ASN A 203 2.91 17.50 6.61
C ASN A 203 4.00 16.71 5.88
N GLU A 204 5.12 16.40 6.56
CA GLU A 204 6.27 15.75 5.92
C GLU A 204 6.10 14.24 5.73
N ILE A 205 5.29 13.58 6.58
CA ILE A 205 5.16 12.11 6.63
C ILE A 205 3.73 11.68 6.28
N TYR A 206 2.73 12.03 7.11
CA TYR A 206 1.43 11.37 7.09
C TYR A 206 0.49 11.87 5.99
N LEU A 207 0.62 13.11 5.54
CA LEU A 207 -0.22 13.68 4.47
C LEU A 207 0.38 13.52 3.06
N ARG A 208 1.66 13.19 2.91
CA ARG A 208 2.32 13.11 1.59
C ARG A 208 1.67 12.13 0.63
N GLY A 209 1.37 10.91 1.08
CA GLY A 209 0.69 9.91 0.26
C GLY A 209 -0.72 10.34 -0.13
N PHE A 210 -1.47 10.96 0.80
CA PHE A 210 -2.80 11.49 0.51
C PHE A 210 -2.75 12.63 -0.51
N LYS A 211 -1.82 13.57 -0.34
CA LYS A 211 -1.62 14.66 -1.32
C LYS A 211 -1.31 14.10 -2.71
N ALA A 212 -0.42 13.13 -2.81
CA ALA A 212 -0.07 12.49 -4.08
C ALA A 212 -1.26 11.77 -4.73
N GLY A 213 -2.09 11.07 -3.95
CA GLY A 213 -3.32 10.45 -4.44
C GLY A 213 -4.37 11.47 -4.88
N ILE A 214 -4.51 12.60 -4.16
CA ILE A 214 -5.39 13.71 -4.53
C ILE A 214 -4.91 14.37 -5.84
N ASP A 215 -3.61 14.62 -5.97
CA ASP A 215 -3.02 15.20 -7.18
C ASP A 215 -3.14 14.25 -8.39
N ALA A 216 -3.13 12.94 -8.15
CA ALA A 216 -3.43 11.93 -9.17
C ALA A 216 -4.93 11.84 -9.53
N GLY A 217 -5.77 12.64 -8.88
CA GLY A 217 -7.20 12.77 -9.19
C GLY A 217 -8.13 11.84 -8.42
N ALA A 218 -7.75 11.34 -7.25
CA ALA A 218 -8.62 10.49 -6.43
C ALA A 218 -9.99 11.13 -6.20
N MET A 219 -11.06 10.31 -6.31
CA MET A 219 -12.44 10.77 -6.31
C MET A 219 -13.17 10.55 -4.98
N SER A 220 -12.56 9.81 -4.05
CA SER A 220 -13.08 9.71 -2.69
C SER A 220 -11.98 9.54 -1.66
N VAL A 221 -12.30 9.88 -0.40
CA VAL A 221 -11.45 9.72 0.78
C VAL A 221 -12.30 9.13 1.91
N MET A 222 -11.73 8.18 2.64
CA MET A 222 -12.32 7.61 3.86
C MET A 222 -11.58 8.13 5.07
N THR A 223 -12.30 8.76 6.02
CA THR A 223 -11.74 9.21 7.29
C THR A 223 -11.44 8.02 8.21
N SER A 224 -10.46 8.18 9.08
CA SER A 224 -9.98 7.11 9.97
C SER A 224 -10.81 6.94 11.24
N TYR A 225 -10.56 5.86 11.98
CA TYR A 225 -11.24 5.54 13.23
C TYR A 225 -10.81 6.39 14.43
N ASN A 226 -9.55 6.80 14.45
CA ASN A 226 -8.91 7.46 15.59
C ASN A 226 -9.30 8.93 15.71
N GLN A 227 -9.00 9.49 16.86
CA GLN A 227 -8.97 10.94 17.05
C GLN A 227 -7.64 11.53 16.53
N ILE A 228 -7.71 12.78 16.12
CA ILE A 228 -6.56 13.68 15.90
C ILE A 228 -6.78 14.88 16.81
N ASP A 229 -5.84 15.13 17.71
CA ASP A 229 -5.89 16.23 18.66
C ASP A 229 -7.20 16.32 19.44
N GLY A 230 -7.71 15.15 19.90
CA GLY A 230 -8.87 15.04 20.76
C GLY A 230 -10.23 15.01 20.06
N GLU A 231 -10.29 15.03 18.71
CA GLU A 231 -11.55 14.90 17.98
C GLU A 231 -11.47 13.78 16.93
N TRP A 232 -12.50 12.92 16.83
CA TRP A 232 -12.56 11.85 15.87
C TRP A 232 -12.48 12.38 14.43
N ALA A 233 -11.62 11.76 13.62
CA ALA A 233 -11.32 12.22 12.25
C ALA A 233 -12.59 12.44 11.41
N GLY A 234 -13.56 11.50 11.49
CA GLY A 234 -14.82 11.58 10.72
C GLY A 234 -15.79 12.69 11.14
N GLN A 235 -15.53 13.39 12.23
CA GLN A 235 -16.37 14.51 12.70
C GLN A 235 -15.56 15.77 13.04
N SER A 236 -14.27 15.78 12.68
CA SER A 236 -13.35 16.91 12.92
C SER A 236 -13.38 17.91 11.76
N SER A 237 -13.84 19.12 12.03
CA SER A 237 -13.72 20.22 11.04
C SER A 237 -12.27 20.54 10.73
N TYR A 238 -11.35 20.42 11.69
CA TYR A 238 -9.93 20.61 11.47
C TYR A 238 -9.38 19.60 10.45
N VAL A 239 -9.66 18.31 10.64
CA VAL A 239 -9.18 17.25 9.74
C VAL A 239 -9.80 17.38 8.34
N ILE A 240 -11.13 17.60 8.27
CA ILE A 240 -11.83 17.53 6.98
C ILE A 240 -11.82 18.88 6.26
N LYS A 241 -12.22 19.99 6.91
CA LYS A 241 -12.26 21.29 6.25
C LYS A 241 -10.88 21.89 6.07
N ASN A 242 -10.12 22.06 7.17
CA ASN A 242 -8.87 22.79 7.08
C ASN A 242 -7.77 21.95 6.40
N ILE A 243 -7.58 20.67 6.79
CA ILE A 243 -6.51 19.87 6.18
C ILE A 243 -6.97 19.33 4.81
N LEU A 244 -8.03 18.52 4.76
CA LEU A 244 -8.38 17.78 3.53
C LEU A 244 -8.92 18.70 2.43
N ARG A 245 -9.88 19.59 2.76
CA ARG A 245 -10.54 20.44 1.76
C ARG A 245 -9.69 21.65 1.38
N GLU A 246 -9.24 22.43 2.35
CA GLU A 246 -8.54 23.70 2.11
C GLU A 246 -7.07 23.46 1.77
N LYS A 247 -6.31 22.82 2.67
CA LYS A 247 -4.86 22.64 2.49
C LYS A 247 -4.50 21.68 1.35
N LEU A 248 -5.16 20.49 1.29
CA LEU A 248 -4.90 19.50 0.24
C LEU A 248 -5.73 19.69 -1.03
N GLY A 249 -6.76 20.56 -1.01
CA GLY A 249 -7.57 20.91 -2.17
C GLY A 249 -8.57 19.84 -2.61
N PHE A 250 -8.92 18.89 -1.75
CA PHE A 250 -9.84 17.79 -2.10
C PHE A 250 -11.29 18.29 -2.21
N LYS A 251 -11.96 17.97 -3.34
CA LYS A 251 -13.29 18.49 -3.65
C LYS A 251 -14.40 17.43 -3.67
N TRP A 252 -14.06 16.15 -3.66
CA TRP A 252 -14.98 15.06 -3.96
C TRP A 252 -15.53 14.39 -2.70
N LEU A 253 -16.07 13.16 -2.85
CA LEU A 253 -16.72 12.41 -1.78
C LEU A 253 -15.78 12.13 -0.59
N VAL A 254 -16.20 12.53 0.60
CA VAL A 254 -15.60 12.12 1.88
C VAL A 254 -16.58 11.24 2.63
N MET A 255 -16.16 10.01 2.94
CA MET A 255 -16.96 9.07 3.72
C MET A 255 -16.28 8.75 5.05
N SER A 256 -17.06 8.29 6.03
CA SER A 256 -16.52 7.74 7.26
C SER A 256 -16.04 6.30 7.05
N ASP A 257 -15.13 5.84 7.88
CA ASP A 257 -14.95 4.39 8.08
C ASP A 257 -16.20 3.80 8.77
N TRP A 258 -16.32 2.47 8.83
CA TRP A 258 -17.52 1.77 9.32
C TRP A 258 -17.74 1.96 10.82
N ASN A 259 -18.85 2.62 11.19
CA ASN A 259 -19.19 2.94 12.58
C ASN A 259 -18.08 3.76 13.29
N SER A 260 -17.56 4.79 12.63
CA SER A 260 -16.46 5.64 13.12
C SER A 260 -16.86 7.08 13.44
N VAL A 261 -18.15 7.33 13.63
CA VAL A 261 -18.70 8.65 13.96
C VAL A 261 -19.57 8.57 15.22
N TRP A 262 -19.53 9.60 16.04
CA TRP A 262 -20.16 9.61 17.37
C TRP A 262 -21.09 10.78 17.62
N ASN A 263 -20.84 11.95 17.00
CA ASN A 263 -21.66 13.15 17.16
C ASN A 263 -22.17 13.61 15.80
N LEU A 264 -23.44 13.37 15.53
CA LEU A 264 -24.07 13.62 14.25
C LEU A 264 -24.04 15.10 13.82
N GLU A 265 -24.27 16.03 14.75
CA GLU A 265 -24.22 17.46 14.45
C GLU A 265 -22.80 17.87 14.02
N LYS A 266 -21.77 17.37 14.72
CA LYS A 266 -20.37 17.59 14.34
C LYS A 266 -20.06 16.98 12.96
N VAL A 267 -20.54 15.75 12.68
CA VAL A 267 -20.34 15.09 11.36
C VAL A 267 -20.88 15.98 10.25
N ILE A 268 -22.13 16.43 10.38
CA ILE A 268 -22.77 17.28 9.35
C ILE A 268 -22.00 18.58 9.14
N LYS A 269 -21.52 19.20 10.22
CA LYS A 269 -20.78 20.46 10.17
C LYS A 269 -19.31 20.32 9.82
N SER A 270 -18.72 19.11 9.87
CA SER A 270 -17.29 18.89 9.62
C SER A 270 -16.87 18.95 8.15
N GLY A 271 -17.81 18.80 7.21
CA GLY A 271 -17.51 18.63 5.79
C GLY A 271 -17.47 17.16 5.33
N GLN A 272 -17.79 16.22 6.22
CA GLN A 272 -18.09 14.82 5.89
C GLN A 272 -19.33 14.75 5.00
N ASN A 273 -19.36 13.81 4.04
CA ASN A 273 -20.49 13.68 3.11
C ASN A 273 -21.34 12.44 3.40
N LEU A 274 -20.70 11.33 3.78
CA LEU A 274 -21.37 10.04 3.86
C LEU A 274 -20.95 9.31 5.14
N GLU A 275 -21.92 8.91 5.95
CA GLU A 275 -21.69 8.02 7.11
C GLU A 275 -21.86 6.56 6.68
N MET A 276 -20.88 5.75 6.96
CA MET A 276 -20.89 4.32 6.67
C MET A 276 -20.91 3.48 7.96
N PRO A 277 -21.59 2.36 7.97
CA PRO A 277 -22.36 1.69 6.90
C PRO A 277 -23.84 2.09 6.84
N GLY A 278 -24.23 3.17 7.48
CA GLY A 278 -25.63 3.57 7.68
C GLY A 278 -26.19 3.02 8.98
N SER A 279 -25.81 3.63 10.14
CA SER A 279 -26.38 3.23 11.43
C SER A 279 -27.91 3.37 11.42
N TYR A 280 -28.59 2.47 12.13
CA TYR A 280 -30.04 2.30 12.08
C TYR A 280 -30.84 3.60 12.22
N ASN A 281 -30.37 4.55 13.03
CA ASN A 281 -31.07 5.77 13.35
C ASN A 281 -30.45 7.03 12.74
N PHE A 282 -29.42 6.90 11.87
CA PHE A 282 -28.72 8.08 11.37
C PHE A 282 -29.65 9.00 10.57
N GLY A 283 -30.41 8.46 9.60
CA GLY A 283 -31.34 9.26 8.82
C GLY A 283 -32.45 9.90 9.63
N GLU A 284 -33.06 9.19 10.59
CA GLU A 284 -34.06 9.74 11.52
C GLU A 284 -33.45 10.80 12.43
N SER A 285 -32.22 10.60 12.89
CA SER A 285 -31.52 11.57 13.71
C SER A 285 -31.15 12.83 12.94
N VAL A 286 -30.82 12.71 11.62
CA VAL A 286 -30.62 13.87 10.73
C VAL A 286 -31.88 14.69 10.63
N LEU A 287 -33.04 14.04 10.34
CA LEU A 287 -34.34 14.73 10.30
C LEU A 287 -34.72 15.32 11.66
N GLY A 288 -34.42 14.62 12.74
CA GLY A 288 -34.61 15.13 14.11
C GLY A 288 -33.84 16.42 14.36
N LEU A 289 -32.56 16.50 13.96
CA LEU A 289 -31.75 17.72 14.05
C LEU A 289 -32.29 18.85 13.16
N TYR A 290 -32.77 18.52 11.96
CA TYR A 290 -33.38 19.47 11.05
C TYR A 290 -34.65 20.08 11.64
N HIS A 291 -35.59 19.26 12.15
CA HIS A 291 -36.83 19.73 12.79
C HIS A 291 -36.54 20.53 14.08
N GLN A 292 -35.47 20.21 14.80
CA GLN A 292 -35.02 20.99 15.96
C GLN A 292 -34.26 22.28 15.55
N LYS A 293 -34.11 22.55 14.26
CA LYS A 293 -33.36 23.71 13.72
C LYS A 293 -31.88 23.75 14.15
N LYS A 294 -31.29 22.61 14.50
CA LYS A 294 -29.85 22.50 14.81
C LYS A 294 -29.00 22.44 13.54
N ILE A 295 -29.60 21.97 12.46
CA ILE A 295 -29.03 21.99 11.11
C ILE A 295 -30.05 22.60 10.14
N THR A 296 -29.56 23.09 9.02
CA THR A 296 -30.33 23.70 7.94
C THR A 296 -30.38 22.77 6.72
N GLU A 297 -31.28 23.07 5.76
CA GLU A 297 -31.27 22.40 4.46
C GLU A 297 -29.90 22.59 3.75
N LYS A 298 -29.30 23.78 3.86
CA LYS A 298 -27.98 24.03 3.32
C LYS A 298 -26.90 23.09 3.85
N ASP A 299 -26.95 22.73 5.13
CA ASP A 299 -25.99 21.76 5.71
C ASP A 299 -26.13 20.38 5.05
N LEU A 300 -27.37 19.94 4.74
CA LEU A 300 -27.62 18.70 4.00
C LEU A 300 -27.19 18.81 2.54
N ASP A 301 -27.46 19.95 1.91
CA ASP A 301 -26.99 20.23 0.53
C ASP A 301 -25.47 20.16 0.43
N ASP A 302 -24.77 20.70 1.41
CA ASP A 302 -23.31 20.67 1.45
C ASP A 302 -22.75 19.25 1.68
N MET A 303 -23.53 18.34 2.28
CA MET A 303 -23.18 16.91 2.35
C MET A 303 -23.48 16.16 1.04
N VAL A 304 -24.67 16.34 0.47
CA VAL A 304 -25.16 15.58 -0.71
C VAL A 304 -24.47 16.02 -2.00
N ARG A 305 -24.23 17.31 -2.16
CA ARG A 305 -23.64 17.88 -3.38
C ARG A 305 -22.32 17.23 -3.81
N PRO A 306 -21.31 17.02 -2.93
CA PRO A 306 -20.08 16.32 -3.31
C PRO A 306 -20.30 14.85 -3.69
N ILE A 307 -21.29 14.17 -3.10
CA ILE A 307 -21.68 12.80 -3.50
C ILE A 307 -22.13 12.81 -4.96
N LEU A 308 -23.12 13.66 -5.30
CA LEU A 308 -23.65 13.79 -6.65
C LEU A 308 -22.56 14.24 -7.64
N ALA A 309 -21.76 15.23 -7.27
CA ALA A 309 -20.67 15.74 -8.11
C ALA A 309 -19.65 14.65 -8.44
N THR A 310 -19.29 13.81 -7.47
CA THR A 310 -18.40 12.67 -7.67
C THR A 310 -18.99 11.66 -8.66
N CYS A 311 -20.27 11.29 -8.48
CA CYS A 311 -20.95 10.35 -9.36
C CYS A 311 -21.05 10.88 -10.79
N ILE A 312 -21.36 12.15 -10.96
CA ILE A 312 -21.45 12.82 -12.27
C ILE A 312 -20.08 12.90 -12.92
N ALA A 313 -19.05 13.32 -12.18
CA ALA A 313 -17.69 13.44 -12.71
C ALA A 313 -17.13 12.11 -13.20
N MET A 314 -17.44 11.02 -12.49
CA MET A 314 -17.07 9.65 -12.86
C MET A 314 -18.00 9.04 -13.91
N GLY A 315 -19.07 9.71 -14.34
CA GLY A 315 -20.02 9.21 -15.33
C GLY A 315 -20.81 7.98 -14.85
N PHE A 316 -21.05 7.85 -13.55
CA PHE A 316 -21.75 6.68 -12.99
C PHE A 316 -23.22 6.62 -13.44
N TYR A 317 -23.83 7.77 -13.74
CA TYR A 317 -25.23 7.87 -14.19
C TYR A 317 -25.38 7.77 -15.71
N ASP A 318 -24.28 7.93 -16.47
CA ASP A 318 -24.31 8.05 -17.93
C ASP A 318 -23.83 6.79 -18.67
N ARG A 319 -23.52 5.71 -17.94
CA ARG A 319 -22.98 4.48 -18.53
C ARG A 319 -23.64 3.22 -17.95
N SER A 320 -23.45 2.09 -18.65
CA SER A 320 -23.81 0.78 -18.11
C SER A 320 -23.11 0.52 -16.78
N LYS A 321 -23.85 0.00 -15.80
CA LYS A 321 -23.32 -0.39 -14.49
C LYS A 321 -22.28 -1.50 -14.61
N TYR A 322 -22.50 -2.46 -15.50
CA TYR A 322 -21.65 -3.63 -15.72
C TYR A 322 -20.98 -3.57 -17.07
N ASP A 323 -19.72 -4.05 -17.13
CA ASP A 323 -19.01 -4.33 -18.37
C ASP A 323 -18.51 -5.78 -18.34
N LEU A 324 -19.38 -6.70 -18.76
CA LEU A 324 -19.11 -8.14 -18.71
C LEU A 324 -18.01 -8.58 -19.70
N SER A 325 -17.66 -7.77 -20.70
CA SER A 325 -16.55 -8.09 -21.63
C SER A 325 -15.20 -8.14 -20.92
N LEU A 326 -15.10 -7.48 -19.76
CA LEU A 326 -13.89 -7.47 -18.94
C LEU A 326 -13.62 -8.81 -18.21
N LEU A 327 -14.63 -9.69 -18.13
CA LEU A 327 -14.44 -11.07 -17.59
C LEU A 327 -13.47 -11.88 -18.45
N ASP A 328 -13.28 -11.56 -19.72
CA ASP A 328 -12.31 -12.24 -20.60
C ASP A 328 -10.85 -11.92 -20.25
N LYS A 329 -10.62 -10.91 -19.40
CA LYS A 329 -9.27 -10.45 -19.01
C LYS A 329 -8.67 -11.17 -17.80
N TYR A 330 -9.38 -12.08 -17.16
CA TYR A 330 -8.87 -12.75 -15.94
C TYR A 330 -7.50 -13.40 -16.12
N GLN A 331 -7.20 -13.99 -17.27
CA GLN A 331 -5.87 -14.57 -17.54
C GLN A 331 -4.75 -13.51 -17.60
N GLU A 332 -5.08 -12.29 -18.05
CA GLU A 332 -4.14 -11.16 -18.03
C GLU A 332 -3.94 -10.69 -16.59
N HIS A 333 -5.02 -10.59 -15.81
CA HIS A 333 -4.96 -10.22 -14.40
C HIS A 333 -4.12 -11.20 -13.58
N GLU A 334 -4.25 -12.52 -13.80
CA GLU A 334 -3.40 -13.55 -13.17
C GLU A 334 -1.91 -13.35 -13.50
N LYS A 335 -1.58 -13.00 -14.74
CA LYS A 335 -0.19 -12.72 -15.15
C LYS A 335 0.36 -11.48 -14.45
N ILE A 336 -0.44 -10.43 -14.30
CA ILE A 336 -0.06 -9.22 -13.56
C ILE A 336 0.16 -9.56 -12.08
N ALA A 337 -0.76 -10.31 -11.47
CA ALA A 337 -0.63 -10.75 -10.07
C ALA A 337 0.67 -11.55 -9.86
N ARG A 338 0.97 -12.48 -10.77
CA ARG A 338 2.22 -13.26 -10.74
C ARG A 338 3.46 -12.39 -10.91
N GLN A 339 3.46 -11.47 -11.89
CA GLN A 339 4.60 -10.56 -12.11
C GLN A 339 4.88 -9.70 -10.88
N VAL A 340 3.84 -9.16 -10.23
CA VAL A 340 3.99 -8.40 -8.98
C VAL A 340 4.63 -9.26 -7.90
N ALA A 341 4.23 -10.52 -7.75
CA ALA A 341 4.85 -11.44 -6.80
C ALA A 341 6.32 -11.74 -7.16
N GLU A 342 6.62 -12.03 -8.43
CA GLU A 342 7.98 -12.30 -8.91
C GLU A 342 8.93 -11.12 -8.68
N GLU A 343 8.45 -9.89 -8.86
CA GLU A 343 9.25 -8.67 -8.72
C GLU A 343 9.30 -8.12 -7.29
N GLY A 344 8.35 -8.52 -6.41
CA GLY A 344 8.24 -7.97 -5.06
C GLY A 344 8.65 -8.93 -3.93
N ILE A 345 8.75 -10.24 -4.17
CA ILE A 345 9.33 -11.18 -3.20
C ILE A 345 10.79 -10.81 -2.98
N VAL A 346 11.21 -10.73 -1.69
CA VAL A 346 12.52 -10.20 -1.32
C VAL A 346 13.44 -11.32 -0.83
N LEU A 347 14.61 -11.46 -1.43
CA LEU A 347 15.68 -12.34 -0.93
C LEU A 347 16.53 -11.57 0.09
N LEU A 348 16.46 -11.95 1.37
CA LEU A 348 17.18 -11.25 2.45
C LEU A 348 18.51 -11.90 2.80
N LYS A 349 18.65 -13.20 2.64
CA LYS A 349 19.89 -13.94 2.92
C LYS A 349 20.10 -15.04 1.87
N ASN A 350 21.34 -15.21 1.44
CA ASN A 350 21.77 -16.27 0.52
C ASN A 350 23.23 -16.66 0.81
N ARG A 351 23.44 -17.34 1.95
CA ARG A 351 24.77 -17.76 2.37
C ARG A 351 25.29 -18.84 1.43
N ASP A 352 26.54 -18.72 1.03
CA ASP A 352 27.26 -19.63 0.15
C ASP A 352 26.53 -19.91 -1.18
N ASN A 353 25.68 -18.96 -1.62
CA ASN A 353 24.84 -19.10 -2.82
C ASN A 353 24.01 -20.39 -2.81
N ILE A 354 23.39 -20.71 -1.64
CA ILE A 354 22.54 -21.88 -1.51
C ILE A 354 21.35 -21.83 -2.47
N LEU A 355 20.86 -20.66 -2.78
CA LEU A 355 19.88 -20.37 -3.83
C LEU A 355 20.57 -19.80 -5.08
N PRO A 356 20.05 -20.10 -6.30
CA PRO A 356 18.91 -20.93 -6.60
C PRO A 356 19.19 -22.42 -6.44
N LEU A 357 18.10 -23.19 -6.18
CA LEU A 357 18.13 -24.65 -6.17
C LEU A 357 17.94 -25.20 -7.58
N ASP A 358 18.90 -25.98 -8.04
CA ASP A 358 18.82 -26.65 -9.35
C ASP A 358 17.87 -27.86 -9.31
N PRO A 359 16.73 -27.84 -10.02
CA PRO A 359 15.76 -28.93 -10.00
C PRO A 359 16.29 -30.24 -10.64
N THR A 360 17.36 -30.18 -11.41
CA THR A 360 17.95 -31.38 -12.06
C THR A 360 18.79 -32.19 -11.07
N LYS A 361 19.16 -31.60 -9.94
CA LYS A 361 19.94 -32.30 -8.90
C LYS A 361 19.01 -33.09 -7.97
N ASN A 362 19.29 -34.36 -7.83
CA ASN A 362 18.54 -35.25 -6.95
C ASN A 362 18.86 -34.98 -5.46
N ARG A 363 18.29 -33.89 -4.89
CA ARG A 363 18.46 -33.51 -3.48
C ARG A 363 17.21 -33.86 -2.69
N LYS A 364 17.40 -34.36 -1.47
CA LYS A 364 16.30 -34.53 -0.51
C LYS A 364 15.91 -33.17 0.06
N ILE A 365 14.76 -32.64 -0.33
CA ILE A 365 14.25 -31.33 0.12
C ILE A 365 13.08 -31.56 1.07
N LEU A 366 13.33 -31.36 2.36
CA LEU A 366 12.28 -31.42 3.38
C LEU A 366 11.53 -30.08 3.41
N LEU A 367 10.21 -30.14 3.19
CA LEU A 367 9.31 -29.00 3.43
C LEU A 367 8.62 -29.21 4.78
N THR A 368 8.56 -28.14 5.61
CA THR A 368 7.86 -28.17 6.89
C THR A 368 7.39 -26.79 7.30
N GLY A 369 6.55 -26.69 8.33
CA GLY A 369 6.02 -25.44 8.86
C GLY A 369 4.60 -25.13 8.45
N LYS A 370 4.28 -23.85 8.22
CA LYS A 370 2.93 -23.34 7.94
C LYS A 370 2.73 -22.99 6.47
N PHE A 371 1.48 -22.74 6.09
CA PHE A 371 1.10 -22.33 4.72
C PHE A 371 1.54 -23.30 3.62
N ILE A 372 1.53 -24.60 3.92
CA ILE A 372 1.92 -25.63 2.97
C ILE A 372 0.83 -25.86 1.92
N TYR A 373 -0.43 -25.86 2.37
CA TYR A 373 -1.63 -26.06 1.55
C TYR A 373 -2.50 -24.82 1.45
N GLU A 374 -2.33 -23.85 2.36
CA GLU A 374 -3.12 -22.63 2.44
C GLU A 374 -2.35 -21.45 1.80
N ILE A 375 -3.05 -20.62 1.02
CA ILE A 375 -2.49 -19.36 0.51
C ILE A 375 -2.49 -18.34 1.64
N PRO A 376 -1.31 -17.81 2.03
CA PRO A 376 -1.22 -16.77 3.07
C PRO A 376 -1.83 -15.47 2.57
N ARG A 377 -2.65 -14.84 3.41
CA ARG A 377 -3.33 -13.57 3.10
C ARG A 377 -3.58 -12.75 4.34
N GLY A 378 -3.84 -11.47 4.16
CA GLY A 378 -4.40 -10.62 5.21
C GLY A 378 -5.91 -10.80 5.31
N TYR A 379 -6.44 -10.72 6.54
CA TYR A 379 -7.84 -10.95 6.86
C TYR A 379 -8.57 -9.63 7.15
N GLY A 380 -9.90 -9.68 7.17
CA GLY A 380 -10.77 -8.52 7.43
C GLY A 380 -11.29 -7.89 6.14
N ALA A 381 -11.39 -6.56 6.11
CA ALA A 381 -11.91 -5.82 4.95
C ALA A 381 -11.09 -6.08 3.68
N ALA A 382 -9.76 -6.20 3.79
CA ALA A 382 -8.86 -6.42 2.66
C ALA A 382 -8.76 -7.88 2.19
N GLU A 383 -9.55 -8.82 2.75
CA GLU A 383 -9.46 -10.23 2.39
C GLU A 383 -9.97 -10.50 0.97
N VAL A 384 -9.14 -11.14 0.15
CA VAL A 384 -9.50 -11.69 -1.16
C VAL A 384 -9.04 -13.13 -1.25
N ILE A 385 -9.96 -14.06 -1.57
CA ILE A 385 -9.68 -15.49 -1.55
C ILE A 385 -8.98 -15.96 -2.83
N GLY A 386 -9.32 -15.34 -3.96
CA GLY A 386 -8.82 -15.74 -5.27
C GLY A 386 -9.49 -17.01 -5.81
N TYR A 387 -8.98 -17.48 -6.93
CA TYR A 387 -9.35 -18.70 -7.60
C TYR A 387 -8.10 -19.30 -8.26
N ASN A 388 -8.14 -20.57 -8.72
CA ASN A 388 -6.95 -21.23 -9.27
C ASN A 388 -5.72 -21.19 -8.34
N ASN A 389 -5.96 -21.24 -7.03
CA ASN A 389 -4.92 -21.19 -6.02
C ASN A 389 -4.00 -22.43 -6.12
N VAL A 390 -2.69 -22.21 -6.21
CA VAL A 390 -1.68 -23.27 -6.20
C VAL A 390 -0.98 -23.25 -4.84
N SER A 391 -1.02 -24.37 -4.12
CA SER A 391 -0.38 -24.49 -2.80
C SER A 391 1.15 -24.51 -2.91
N LEU A 392 1.86 -24.24 -1.80
CA LEU A 392 3.32 -24.27 -1.78
C LEU A 392 3.88 -25.63 -2.17
N ILE A 393 3.31 -26.70 -1.62
CA ILE A 393 3.76 -28.06 -1.93
C ILE A 393 3.53 -28.42 -3.40
N GLU A 394 2.40 -28.04 -3.97
CA GLU A 394 2.12 -28.27 -5.41
C GLU A 394 3.09 -27.51 -6.31
N ALA A 395 3.32 -26.23 -6.04
CA ALA A 395 4.25 -25.41 -6.81
C ALA A 395 5.67 -26.01 -6.78
N LEU A 396 6.15 -26.38 -5.60
CA LEU A 396 7.46 -27.01 -5.44
C LEU A 396 7.52 -28.39 -6.10
N GLN A 397 6.50 -29.23 -5.97
CA GLN A 397 6.48 -30.57 -6.59
C GLN A 397 6.39 -30.50 -8.12
N ARG A 398 5.75 -29.50 -8.70
CA ARG A 398 5.79 -29.25 -10.16
C ARG A 398 7.21 -28.98 -10.64
N ALA A 399 8.05 -28.32 -9.83
CA ALA A 399 9.43 -27.98 -10.18
C ALA A 399 10.43 -29.12 -9.87
N PHE A 400 10.33 -29.73 -8.69
CA PHE A 400 11.33 -30.66 -8.14
C PHE A 400 10.87 -32.13 -8.12
N GLY A 401 9.61 -32.40 -8.48
CA GLY A 401 9.06 -33.76 -8.44
C GLY A 401 9.02 -34.33 -7.01
N ARG A 402 9.35 -35.62 -6.89
CA ARG A 402 9.32 -36.37 -5.61
C ARG A 402 10.50 -36.07 -4.67
N THR A 403 11.47 -35.26 -5.10
CA THR A 403 12.59 -34.85 -4.25
C THR A 403 12.16 -33.90 -3.14
N VAL A 404 11.00 -33.18 -3.31
CA VAL A 404 10.35 -32.39 -2.27
C VAL A 404 9.29 -33.25 -1.56
N TYR A 405 9.44 -33.38 -0.26
CA TYR A 405 8.50 -34.12 0.60
C TYR A 405 8.17 -33.29 1.84
N TYR A 406 6.93 -33.41 2.30
CA TYR A 406 6.41 -32.67 3.45
C TYR A 406 6.32 -33.56 4.70
N ILE A 407 6.83 -33.04 5.82
CA ILE A 407 6.63 -33.60 7.15
C ILE A 407 6.15 -32.47 8.07
N GLU A 408 4.97 -32.62 8.67
CA GLU A 408 4.39 -31.62 9.57
C GLU A 408 5.22 -31.45 10.85
N LYS A 409 5.62 -32.57 11.46
CA LYS A 409 6.40 -32.61 12.71
C LYS A 409 7.67 -33.46 12.50
N PRO A 410 8.70 -32.88 11.83
CA PRO A 410 9.90 -33.64 11.51
C PRO A 410 10.69 -33.99 12.77
N THR A 411 11.23 -35.22 12.81
CA THR A 411 12.19 -35.64 13.84
C THR A 411 13.58 -35.07 13.55
N VAL A 412 14.50 -35.17 14.53
CA VAL A 412 15.91 -34.79 14.30
C VAL A 412 16.53 -35.62 13.17
N ALA A 413 16.13 -36.88 13.02
CA ALA A 413 16.63 -37.72 11.93
C ALA A 413 16.15 -37.20 10.58
N ASP A 414 14.86 -36.90 10.43
CA ASP A 414 14.30 -36.35 9.19
C ASP A 414 15.00 -35.04 8.78
N ILE A 415 15.22 -34.15 9.75
CA ILE A 415 15.88 -32.85 9.50
C ILE A 415 17.34 -33.04 9.08
N LYS A 416 18.08 -33.96 9.74
CA LYS A 416 19.48 -34.20 9.43
C LYS A 416 19.71 -34.95 8.12
N GLU A 417 18.75 -35.80 7.72
CA GLU A 417 18.79 -36.58 6.48
C GLU A 417 18.48 -35.74 5.24
N ALA A 418 17.79 -34.59 5.40
CA ALA A 418 17.50 -33.68 4.31
C ALA A 418 18.76 -32.90 3.88
N ASP A 419 19.01 -32.86 2.57
CA ASP A 419 20.08 -31.99 2.01
C ASP A 419 19.73 -30.50 2.18
N ILE A 420 18.45 -30.17 2.06
CA ILE A 420 17.89 -28.82 2.19
C ILE A 420 16.61 -28.91 3.03
N VAL A 421 16.40 -27.97 3.92
CA VAL A 421 15.11 -27.76 4.58
C VAL A 421 14.50 -26.45 4.12
N LEU A 422 13.31 -26.52 3.51
CA LEU A 422 12.45 -25.35 3.25
C LEU A 422 11.46 -25.23 4.42
N LEU A 423 11.62 -24.15 5.20
CA LEU A 423 10.83 -23.91 6.40
C LEU A 423 9.90 -22.71 6.16
N SER A 424 8.63 -23.00 5.87
CA SER A 424 7.61 -21.97 5.64
C SER A 424 6.97 -21.53 6.95
N MET A 425 6.99 -20.24 7.22
CA MET A 425 6.44 -19.61 8.42
C MET A 425 5.76 -18.28 8.09
N GLY A 426 5.09 -17.70 9.06
CA GLY A 426 4.50 -16.37 8.90
C GLY A 426 3.39 -16.07 9.88
N THR A 427 2.65 -15.01 9.58
CA THR A 427 1.59 -14.46 10.42
C THR A 427 0.23 -14.54 9.73
N ARG A 428 -0.83 -14.30 10.49
CA ARG A 428 -2.20 -14.11 10.01
C ARG A 428 -2.67 -12.73 10.45
N ASP A 429 -2.24 -11.74 9.70
CA ASP A 429 -2.53 -10.35 10.01
C ASP A 429 -3.99 -10.03 9.70
N LYS A 430 -4.63 -9.27 10.58
CA LYS A 430 -6.06 -9.00 10.51
C LYS A 430 -6.40 -7.60 10.98
N GLU A 431 -7.35 -6.97 10.32
CA GLU A 431 -7.96 -5.72 10.75
C GLU A 431 -8.52 -5.80 12.18
N ALA A 432 -8.44 -4.70 12.93
CA ALA A 432 -8.86 -4.51 14.31
C ALA A 432 -8.07 -5.30 15.37
N ILE A 433 -6.92 -5.85 14.99
CA ILE A 433 -6.04 -6.60 15.87
C ILE A 433 -4.61 -6.06 15.71
N GLU A 434 -3.96 -5.79 16.85
CA GLU A 434 -2.50 -5.68 16.88
C GLU A 434 -1.92 -7.07 17.06
N ARG A 435 -0.71 -7.29 16.57
CA ARG A 435 0.00 -8.54 16.79
C ARG A 435 1.31 -8.34 17.55
N PRO A 436 1.77 -9.34 18.30
CA PRO A 436 3.14 -9.34 18.84
C PRO A 436 4.17 -9.26 17.72
N PHE A 437 5.31 -8.62 17.99
CA PHE A 437 6.47 -8.61 17.08
C PHE A 437 7.05 -10.02 16.91
N ALA A 438 7.02 -10.84 17.96
CA ALA A 438 7.46 -12.23 17.92
C ALA A 438 6.47 -13.14 17.20
N LEU A 439 6.97 -14.21 16.60
CA LEU A 439 6.14 -15.33 16.14
C LEU A 439 5.44 -16.01 17.35
N PRO A 440 4.32 -16.74 17.13
CA PRO A 440 3.77 -17.62 18.14
C PRO A 440 4.82 -18.58 18.70
N LYS A 441 4.77 -18.89 20.00
CA LYS A 441 5.79 -19.70 20.70
C LYS A 441 6.08 -21.05 20.02
N GLU A 442 5.07 -21.69 19.46
CA GLU A 442 5.23 -22.97 18.76
C GLU A 442 6.03 -22.80 17.47
N ASP A 443 5.74 -21.74 16.72
CA ASP A 443 6.42 -21.42 15.47
C ASP A 443 7.87 -21.03 15.72
N GLU A 444 8.11 -20.19 16.72
CA GLU A 444 9.45 -19.83 17.16
C GLU A 444 10.26 -21.05 17.62
N SER A 445 9.61 -21.97 18.32
CA SER A 445 10.24 -23.23 18.75
C SER A 445 10.62 -24.10 17.55
N LEU A 446 9.74 -24.22 16.54
CA LEU A 446 10.02 -24.98 15.32
C LEU A 446 11.16 -24.33 14.51
N MET A 447 11.19 -23.00 14.39
CA MET A 447 12.27 -22.26 13.74
C MET A 447 13.62 -22.58 14.39
N ARG A 448 13.71 -22.48 15.73
CA ARG A 448 14.92 -22.78 16.50
C ARG A 448 15.32 -24.25 16.39
N TYR A 449 14.36 -25.15 16.43
CA TYR A 449 14.59 -26.59 16.35
C TYR A 449 15.16 -27.01 15.00
N VAL A 450 14.54 -26.56 13.91
CA VAL A 450 15.00 -26.88 12.55
C VAL A 450 16.36 -26.26 12.26
N THR A 451 16.53 -24.96 12.51
CA THR A 451 17.78 -24.25 12.22
C THR A 451 18.97 -24.72 13.06
N LYS A 452 18.72 -25.33 14.23
CA LYS A 452 19.77 -25.96 15.04
C LYS A 452 20.25 -27.29 14.43
N ASN A 453 19.38 -28.03 13.74
CA ASN A 453 19.64 -29.40 13.32
C ASN A 453 20.02 -29.52 11.82
N ASN A 454 19.77 -28.48 11.00
CA ASN A 454 20.20 -28.45 9.60
C ASN A 454 20.71 -27.05 9.21
N PRO A 455 22.02 -26.91 8.89
CA PRO A 455 22.62 -25.64 8.50
C PRO A 455 22.18 -25.15 7.11
N ASN A 456 21.60 -26.01 6.27
CA ASN A 456 21.09 -25.70 4.95
C ASN A 456 19.56 -25.38 5.00
N THR A 457 19.13 -24.72 6.08
CA THR A 457 17.75 -24.28 6.21
C THR A 457 17.52 -22.97 5.47
N ILE A 458 16.52 -22.96 4.62
CA ILE A 458 16.00 -21.77 3.91
C ILE A 458 14.62 -21.46 4.48
N ALA A 459 14.47 -20.32 5.12
CA ALA A 459 13.20 -19.86 5.63
C ALA A 459 12.42 -19.06 4.57
N ILE A 460 11.11 -19.31 4.51
CA ILE A 460 10.13 -18.60 3.68
C ILE A 460 9.17 -17.91 4.65
N LEU A 461 9.16 -16.58 4.68
CA LEU A 461 8.32 -15.81 5.58
C LEU A 461 7.12 -15.21 4.85
N ASN A 462 5.93 -15.67 5.23
CA ASN A 462 4.66 -15.16 4.71
C ASN A 462 4.01 -14.26 5.78
N THR A 463 4.28 -12.96 5.72
CA THR A 463 3.85 -11.99 6.73
C THR A 463 3.63 -10.61 6.10
N GLY A 464 2.71 -9.83 6.65
CA GLY A 464 2.42 -8.48 6.18
C GLY A 464 3.27 -7.38 6.84
N SER A 465 4.15 -7.75 7.79
CA SER A 465 4.93 -6.80 8.56
C SER A 465 6.20 -7.46 9.10
N ALA A 466 7.14 -6.70 9.66
CA ALA A 466 8.34 -7.26 10.29
C ALA A 466 8.01 -8.16 11.49
N ILE A 467 8.89 -9.11 11.76
CA ILE A 467 8.84 -10.03 12.89
C ILE A 467 10.20 -10.14 13.56
N ASP A 468 10.22 -10.54 14.83
CA ASP A 468 11.47 -10.85 15.53
C ASP A 468 12.12 -12.10 14.92
N MET A 469 13.33 -11.91 14.41
CA MET A 469 14.15 -12.97 13.82
C MET A 469 15.48 -13.16 14.56
N SER A 470 15.70 -12.42 15.64
CA SER A 470 16.97 -12.35 16.35
C SER A 470 17.51 -13.70 16.81
N ALA A 471 16.61 -14.61 17.19
CA ALA A 471 16.98 -15.90 17.76
C ALA A 471 17.46 -16.97 16.75
N TRP A 472 17.14 -16.81 15.46
CA TRP A 472 17.37 -17.86 14.46
C TRP A 472 17.92 -17.34 13.12
N ASN A 473 17.83 -16.04 12.83
CA ASN A 473 18.29 -15.45 11.56
C ASN A 473 19.72 -15.86 11.18
N ASP A 474 20.65 -15.83 12.14
CA ASP A 474 22.06 -16.11 11.86
C ASP A 474 22.35 -17.57 11.50
N ARG A 475 21.44 -18.49 11.86
CA ARG A 475 21.57 -19.92 11.56
C ARG A 475 21.05 -20.28 10.16
N LEU A 476 20.29 -19.41 9.52
CA LEU A 476 19.74 -19.66 8.19
C LEU A 476 20.82 -19.60 7.11
N ALA A 477 20.71 -20.49 6.12
CA ALA A 477 21.46 -20.42 4.88
C ALA A 477 20.77 -19.49 3.86
N GLY A 478 19.43 -19.50 3.83
CA GLY A 478 18.63 -18.61 2.98
C GLY A 478 17.46 -18.02 3.74
N LEU A 479 17.04 -16.82 3.35
CA LEU A 479 15.85 -16.17 3.87
C LEU A 479 15.12 -15.44 2.74
N ILE A 480 13.87 -15.85 2.49
CA ILE A 480 12.97 -15.24 1.51
C ILE A 480 11.80 -14.62 2.24
N TYR A 481 11.54 -13.35 2.00
CA TYR A 481 10.39 -12.62 2.51
C TYR A 481 9.29 -12.64 1.44
N GLY A 482 8.36 -13.59 1.59
CA GLY A 482 7.33 -13.90 0.60
C GLY A 482 6.08 -13.03 0.71
N TRP A 483 5.91 -12.26 1.80
CA TRP A 483 4.74 -11.44 2.10
C TRP A 483 3.43 -12.25 2.02
N TYR A 484 2.33 -11.62 1.59
CA TYR A 484 1.11 -12.28 1.12
C TYR A 484 1.06 -12.16 -0.40
N GLY A 485 1.49 -13.24 -1.06
CA GLY A 485 1.80 -13.25 -2.49
C GLY A 485 0.57 -13.34 -3.43
N GLY A 486 -0.65 -13.37 -2.88
CA GLY A 486 -1.86 -13.58 -3.67
C GLY A 486 -1.96 -15.01 -4.24
N GLN A 487 -2.90 -15.22 -5.16
CA GLN A 487 -3.20 -16.56 -5.69
C GLN A 487 -2.04 -17.22 -6.44
N SER A 488 -1.15 -16.43 -7.07
CA SER A 488 0.02 -16.89 -7.84
C SER A 488 1.34 -16.78 -7.05
N GLY A 489 1.28 -16.42 -5.76
CA GLY A 489 2.46 -16.13 -4.96
C GLY A 489 3.42 -17.30 -4.81
N PHE A 490 2.93 -18.52 -4.64
CA PHE A 490 3.78 -19.70 -4.47
C PHE A 490 4.39 -20.21 -5.77
N GLU A 491 3.75 -19.93 -6.92
CA GLU A 491 4.35 -20.19 -8.23
C GLU A 491 5.51 -19.20 -8.47
N ALA A 492 5.31 -17.91 -8.19
CA ALA A 492 6.36 -16.89 -8.27
C ALA A 492 7.53 -17.20 -7.33
N LEU A 493 7.23 -17.57 -6.09
CA LEU A 493 8.23 -18.01 -5.11
C LEU A 493 9.04 -19.21 -5.62
N THR A 494 8.38 -20.19 -6.21
CA THR A 494 9.04 -21.39 -6.77
C THR A 494 9.95 -21.02 -7.93
N ASP A 495 9.55 -20.09 -8.79
CA ASP A 495 10.40 -19.59 -9.89
C ASP A 495 11.64 -18.85 -9.37
N ILE A 496 11.53 -18.13 -8.25
CA ILE A 496 12.69 -17.56 -7.55
C ILE A 496 13.57 -18.66 -6.96
N ILE A 497 13.00 -19.62 -6.23
CA ILE A 497 13.77 -20.72 -5.61
C ILE A 497 14.55 -21.53 -6.67
N THR A 498 13.98 -21.74 -7.84
CA THR A 498 14.60 -22.50 -8.95
C THR A 498 15.53 -21.65 -9.83
N GLY A 499 15.54 -20.33 -9.64
CA GLY A 499 16.35 -19.40 -10.46
C GLY A 499 15.78 -19.11 -11.86
N LYS A 500 14.54 -19.50 -12.16
CA LYS A 500 13.83 -19.04 -13.36
C LYS A 500 13.61 -17.54 -13.35
N VAL A 501 13.39 -17.00 -12.17
CA VAL A 501 13.28 -15.57 -11.90
C VAL A 501 14.41 -15.16 -10.94
N THR A 502 15.16 -14.15 -11.33
CA THR A 502 16.18 -13.52 -10.49
C THR A 502 15.49 -12.55 -9.53
N PRO A 503 15.61 -12.72 -8.19
CA PRO A 503 14.96 -11.83 -7.23
C PRO A 503 15.42 -10.38 -7.39
N SER A 504 14.45 -9.46 -7.29
CA SER A 504 14.67 -8.01 -7.45
C SER A 504 13.86 -7.16 -6.47
N GLY A 505 13.07 -7.79 -5.62
CA GLY A 505 12.30 -7.11 -4.58
C GLY A 505 13.19 -6.42 -3.55
N LYS A 506 12.72 -5.29 -3.02
CA LYS A 506 13.38 -4.49 -2.00
C LYS A 506 12.44 -4.24 -0.83
N LEU A 507 12.94 -4.25 0.41
CA LEU A 507 12.13 -3.97 1.59
C LEU A 507 11.56 -2.55 1.55
N PRO A 508 10.25 -2.35 1.64
CA PRO A 508 9.63 -1.02 1.70
C PRO A 508 9.55 -0.50 3.15
N MET A 509 10.17 -1.22 4.09
CA MET A 509 10.30 -0.85 5.49
C MET A 509 11.60 -1.41 6.07
N THR A 510 12.01 -0.84 7.17
CA THR A 510 13.12 -1.33 8.00
C THR A 510 12.63 -2.50 8.86
N ILE A 511 13.47 -3.52 9.02
CA ILE A 511 13.24 -4.61 9.97
C ILE A 511 14.16 -4.39 11.16
N GLU A 512 13.59 -4.08 12.31
CA GLU A 512 14.30 -3.90 13.57
C GLU A 512 14.85 -5.22 14.13
N LYS A 513 15.90 -5.15 14.96
CA LYS A 513 16.42 -6.31 15.72
C LYS A 513 15.50 -6.66 16.88
N THR A 514 15.04 -5.65 17.61
CA THR A 514 14.06 -5.76 18.70
C THR A 514 13.03 -4.65 18.55
N PHE A 515 11.84 -4.83 19.10
CA PHE A 515 10.81 -3.79 19.02
C PHE A 515 11.15 -2.56 19.88
N GLU A 516 12.03 -2.73 20.87
CA GLU A 516 12.58 -1.64 21.69
C GLU A 516 13.38 -0.62 20.86
N ASP A 517 13.94 -1.05 19.74
CA ASP A 517 14.67 -0.18 18.81
C ASP A 517 13.72 0.69 17.95
N SER A 518 12.44 0.35 17.89
CA SER A 518 11.44 1.03 17.06
C SER A 518 11.17 2.45 17.56
N PRO A 519 11.04 3.45 16.65
CA PRO A 519 10.61 4.81 17.02
C PRO A 519 9.25 4.85 17.73
N ALA A 520 8.42 3.84 17.51
CA ALA A 520 7.11 3.71 18.13
C ALA A 520 7.12 2.94 19.48
N TRP A 521 8.28 2.53 19.99
CA TRP A 521 8.38 1.86 21.27
C TRP A 521 7.62 2.64 22.38
N GLY A 522 6.80 1.93 23.15
CA GLY A 522 6.02 2.55 24.21
C GLY A 522 4.71 3.22 23.74
N TYR A 523 4.27 2.99 22.51
CA TYR A 523 3.01 3.56 22.00
C TYR A 523 1.75 3.03 22.70
N LEU A 524 1.83 1.87 23.33
CA LEU A 524 0.72 1.29 24.09
C LEU A 524 0.47 2.05 25.41
N PRO A 525 -0.78 2.11 25.87
CA PRO A 525 -1.08 2.66 27.18
C PRO A 525 -0.32 1.93 28.29
N LYS A 526 0.04 2.66 29.36
CA LYS A 526 0.75 2.08 30.51
C LYS A 526 -0.03 0.88 31.08
N GLY A 527 0.62 -0.28 31.16
CA GLY A 527 0.05 -1.52 31.66
C GLY A 527 -0.68 -2.37 30.62
N ALA A 528 -0.83 -1.89 29.38
CA ALA A 528 -1.34 -2.70 28.28
C ALA A 528 -0.24 -3.64 27.74
N SER A 529 -0.65 -4.79 27.22
CA SER A 529 0.25 -5.77 26.60
C SER A 529 -0.46 -6.49 25.47
N LEU A 530 0.25 -6.70 24.36
CA LEU A 530 -0.22 -7.50 23.22
C LEU A 530 0.03 -9.01 23.41
N TYR A 531 0.81 -9.40 24.41
CA TYR A 531 1.14 -10.80 24.67
C TYR A 531 0.14 -11.50 25.58
N ASN A 532 -0.72 -10.74 26.28
CA ASN A 532 -1.82 -11.26 27.06
C ASN A 532 -3.11 -11.07 26.28
N GLU A 533 -4.13 -11.90 26.56
CA GLU A 533 -5.47 -11.66 26.01
C GLU A 533 -5.88 -10.20 26.28
N LEU A 534 -6.11 -9.46 25.21
CA LEU A 534 -6.55 -8.06 25.30
C LEU A 534 -7.98 -8.07 25.86
N LYS A 535 -8.10 -7.92 27.16
CA LYS A 535 -9.38 -7.71 27.78
C LYS A 535 -9.79 -6.27 27.54
N ASN A 536 -10.99 -6.09 27.00
CA ASN A 536 -11.60 -4.76 26.78
C ASN A 536 -11.70 -3.89 28.05
N GLU A 537 -11.41 -4.45 29.19
CA GLU A 537 -11.47 -3.84 30.52
C GLU A 537 -10.41 -2.74 30.75
N HIS A 538 -9.32 -2.73 29.97
CA HIS A 538 -8.22 -1.78 30.19
C HIS A 538 -8.46 -0.39 29.63
N LEU A 539 -9.44 -0.20 28.74
CA LEU A 539 -9.68 1.10 28.08
C LEU A 539 -11.17 1.45 28.07
N ILE A 540 -11.61 2.06 29.14
CA ILE A 540 -12.94 2.70 29.23
C ILE A 540 -12.92 4.04 28.49
N ASN A 541 -11.77 4.73 28.45
CA ASN A 541 -11.56 6.07 27.88
C ASN A 541 -10.66 6.04 26.64
N VAL A 542 -10.66 7.14 25.89
CA VAL A 542 -9.68 7.42 24.85
C VAL A 542 -8.28 7.54 25.46
N TYR A 543 -7.27 6.98 24.79
CA TYR A 543 -5.87 7.09 25.20
C TYR A 543 -5.04 7.77 24.11
N ASP A 544 -4.00 8.50 24.52
CA ASP A 544 -3.10 9.19 23.61
C ASP A 544 -2.06 8.23 23.03
N VAL A 545 -1.89 8.29 21.72
CA VAL A 545 -0.79 7.67 20.98
C VAL A 545 0.14 8.78 20.53
N ASN A 546 1.27 8.92 21.22
CA ASN A 546 2.23 9.97 20.93
C ASN A 546 3.13 9.59 19.76
N TYR A 547 3.25 10.47 18.79
CA TYR A 547 4.16 10.37 17.63
C TYR A 547 5.43 11.19 17.91
N GLY A 548 6.09 10.84 19.04
CA GLY A 548 7.24 11.58 19.56
C GLY A 548 8.48 11.52 18.69
N GLU A 549 8.55 10.54 17.79
CA GLU A 549 9.57 10.43 16.75
C GLU A 549 9.49 11.54 15.69
N SER A 550 8.34 12.23 15.60
CA SER A 550 8.08 13.28 14.62
C SER A 550 8.35 12.80 13.18
N VAL A 551 9.27 13.44 12.44
CA VAL A 551 9.62 13.08 11.07
C VAL A 551 10.54 11.85 10.95
N LEU A 552 11.01 11.32 12.08
CA LEU A 552 11.97 10.21 12.13
C LEU A 552 11.26 8.84 12.11
N VAL A 553 10.49 8.55 11.09
CA VAL A 553 9.81 7.26 10.90
C VAL A 553 10.70 6.31 10.09
N GLY A 554 10.71 5.00 10.46
CA GLY A 554 11.42 3.96 9.74
C GLY A 554 12.94 4.22 9.66
N TYR A 555 13.56 4.02 8.49
CA TYR A 555 15.02 4.21 8.30
C TYR A 555 15.50 5.60 8.72
N ARG A 556 14.63 6.63 8.67
CA ARG A 556 14.98 7.98 9.13
C ARG A 556 15.37 7.97 10.61
N TRP A 557 14.70 7.18 11.44
CA TRP A 557 15.03 6.98 12.85
C TRP A 557 16.33 6.22 13.02
N TYR A 558 16.42 5.03 12.42
CA TYR A 558 17.58 4.14 12.61
C TYR A 558 18.88 4.79 12.12
N ASP A 559 18.82 5.52 11.00
CA ASP A 559 19.98 6.20 10.44
C ASP A 559 20.39 7.41 11.27
N THR A 560 19.42 8.24 11.69
CA THR A 560 19.68 9.45 12.49
C THR A 560 20.17 9.11 13.92
N LYS A 561 19.64 8.04 14.51
CA LYS A 561 20.04 7.58 15.85
C LYS A 561 21.23 6.63 15.84
N ASN A 562 21.75 6.30 14.65
CA ASN A 562 22.81 5.32 14.46
C ASN A 562 22.51 3.95 15.11
N ILE A 563 21.26 3.51 15.01
CA ILE A 563 20.82 2.19 15.45
C ILE A 563 20.94 1.24 14.26
N GLU A 564 21.61 0.08 14.44
CA GLU A 564 21.77 -0.90 13.38
C GLU A 564 20.54 -1.80 13.29
N PRO A 565 19.73 -1.71 12.20
CA PRO A 565 18.58 -2.59 12.00
C PRO A 565 19.02 -4.02 11.67
N LEU A 566 18.09 -4.98 11.71
CA LEU A 566 18.35 -6.32 11.21
C LEU A 566 18.45 -6.32 9.68
N TYR A 567 17.53 -5.65 9.01
CA TYR A 567 17.56 -5.38 7.58
C TYR A 567 17.11 -3.95 7.29
N PRO A 568 17.88 -3.16 6.54
CA PRO A 568 17.54 -1.75 6.30
C PRO A 568 16.47 -1.60 5.19
N PHE A 569 15.81 -0.45 5.18
CA PHE A 569 14.93 -0.03 4.09
C PHE A 569 15.63 -0.10 2.73
N GLY A 570 14.92 -0.56 1.73
CA GLY A 570 15.42 -0.67 0.35
C GLY A 570 16.34 -1.88 0.12
N TYR A 571 16.59 -2.71 1.13
CA TYR A 571 17.49 -3.88 1.03
C TYR A 571 16.77 -5.06 0.33
N GLY A 572 17.55 -5.80 -0.45
CA GLY A 572 17.16 -7.05 -1.09
C GLY A 572 18.29 -7.55 -1.98
N LEU A 573 18.57 -8.85 -1.93
CA LEU A 573 19.61 -9.53 -2.72
C LEU A 573 19.10 -9.95 -4.10
N SER A 574 20.03 -10.25 -4.98
CA SER A 574 19.79 -10.78 -6.32
C SER A 574 20.70 -12.00 -6.57
N TYR A 575 20.41 -12.78 -7.63
CA TYR A 575 21.31 -13.84 -8.11
C TYR A 575 22.38 -13.31 -9.08
N THR A 576 22.34 -12.02 -9.38
CA THR A 576 23.36 -11.32 -10.15
C THR A 576 23.88 -10.12 -9.37
N THR A 577 24.94 -9.48 -9.85
CA THR A 577 25.57 -8.33 -9.16
C THR A 577 25.50 -7.09 -10.02
N PHE A 578 25.39 -5.93 -9.37
CA PHE A 578 25.33 -4.64 -10.02
C PHE A 578 26.36 -3.68 -9.44
N THR A 579 26.85 -2.77 -10.28
CA THR A 579 27.76 -1.70 -9.85
C THR A 579 27.27 -0.36 -10.38
N LEU A 580 27.24 0.64 -9.49
CA LEU A 580 26.98 2.03 -9.86
C LEU A 580 28.31 2.71 -10.14
N ILE A 581 28.44 3.37 -11.28
CA ILE A 581 29.68 4.05 -11.72
C ILE A 581 29.36 5.40 -12.34
N LYS A 582 30.38 6.25 -12.47
CA LYS A 582 30.33 7.54 -13.17
C LYS A 582 29.23 8.48 -12.69
N PRO A 583 29.04 8.70 -11.37
CA PRO A 583 28.04 9.64 -10.90
C PRO A 583 28.42 11.07 -11.32
N ARG A 584 27.43 11.87 -11.76
CA ARG A 584 27.64 13.26 -12.21
C ARG A 584 26.49 14.15 -11.76
N LEU A 585 26.81 15.41 -11.48
CA LEU A 585 25.82 16.48 -11.33
C LEU A 585 25.91 17.43 -12.51
N SER A 586 24.78 17.93 -12.97
CA SER A 586 24.72 18.98 -14.01
C SER A 586 25.29 20.31 -13.50
N SER A 587 25.17 20.57 -12.18
CA SER A 587 25.74 21.73 -11.50
C SER A 587 26.06 21.39 -10.04
N LYS A 588 27.09 22.04 -9.50
CA LYS A 588 27.41 22.04 -8.06
C LYS A 588 26.70 23.16 -7.29
N LYS A 589 25.93 23.98 -7.98
CA LYS A 589 25.11 25.05 -7.41
C LYS A 589 23.67 24.89 -7.89
N MET A 590 22.72 25.04 -6.97
CA MET A 590 21.30 25.05 -7.22
C MET A 590 20.76 26.43 -6.83
N ASN A 591 20.27 27.17 -7.80
CA ASN A 591 19.46 28.37 -7.58
C ASN A 591 17.99 27.94 -7.44
N ASP A 592 17.08 28.62 -8.13
CA ASP A 592 15.66 28.22 -8.18
C ASP A 592 15.34 27.23 -9.31
N GLN A 593 16.37 26.69 -9.95
CA GLN A 593 16.24 25.71 -11.03
C GLN A 593 16.68 24.32 -10.54
N MET A 594 16.09 23.27 -11.15
CA MET A 594 16.48 21.90 -10.89
C MET A 594 17.93 21.62 -11.31
N ILE A 595 18.56 20.69 -10.60
CA ILE A 595 19.82 20.04 -11.02
C ILE A 595 19.55 18.58 -11.40
N ARG A 596 20.39 18.04 -12.29
CA ARG A 596 20.31 16.63 -12.68
C ARG A 596 21.45 15.84 -12.08
N CYS A 597 21.12 14.67 -11.53
CA CYS A 597 22.06 13.69 -11.04
C CYS A 597 21.98 12.46 -11.95
N SER A 598 23.08 12.09 -12.58
CA SER A 598 23.14 10.89 -13.42
C SER A 598 24.13 9.87 -12.84
N VAL A 599 23.85 8.59 -13.05
CA VAL A 599 24.72 7.47 -12.67
C VAL A 599 24.51 6.32 -13.68
N THR A 600 25.58 5.61 -13.99
CA THR A 600 25.51 4.42 -14.84
C THR A 600 25.47 3.19 -13.95
N ILE A 601 24.45 2.34 -14.15
CA ILE A 601 24.37 1.00 -13.55
C ILE A 601 24.84 -0.03 -14.56
N THR A 602 25.64 -1.01 -14.09
CA THR A 602 26.12 -2.14 -14.90
C THR A 602 25.75 -3.44 -14.19
N ASN A 603 25.16 -4.39 -14.89
CA ASN A 603 25.04 -5.77 -14.42
C ASN A 603 26.39 -6.46 -14.61
N THR A 604 27.12 -6.67 -13.51
CA THR A 604 28.46 -7.26 -13.49
C THR A 604 28.45 -8.78 -13.27
N GLY A 605 27.26 -9.36 -13.04
CA GLY A 605 27.11 -10.80 -12.84
C GLY A 605 26.80 -11.54 -14.15
N SER A 606 26.52 -12.83 -14.03
CA SER A 606 26.36 -13.76 -15.17
C SER A 606 24.92 -13.95 -15.64
N GLN A 607 23.92 -13.40 -14.91
CA GLN A 607 22.51 -13.58 -15.19
C GLN A 607 21.79 -12.25 -15.45
N LYS A 608 20.70 -12.29 -16.21
CA LYS A 608 19.76 -11.17 -16.30
C LYS A 608 19.16 -10.91 -14.93
N GLY A 609 19.00 -9.65 -14.57
CA GLY A 609 18.35 -9.25 -13.32
C GLY A 609 17.94 -7.80 -13.32
N ALA A 610 17.36 -7.36 -12.20
CA ALA A 610 17.01 -5.97 -11.99
C ALA A 610 17.56 -5.46 -10.67
N GLU A 611 17.86 -4.16 -10.63
CA GLU A 611 18.28 -3.46 -9.42
C GLU A 611 17.52 -2.14 -9.29
N VAL A 612 17.31 -1.70 -8.04
CA VAL A 612 16.69 -0.41 -7.73
C VAL A 612 17.75 0.59 -7.31
N ILE A 613 17.99 1.58 -8.15
CA ILE A 613 18.84 2.72 -7.80
C ILE A 613 18.00 3.64 -6.91
N GLN A 614 18.53 3.96 -5.72
CA GLN A 614 17.89 4.82 -4.73
C GLN A 614 18.74 6.07 -4.54
N LEU A 615 18.10 7.23 -4.64
CA LEU A 615 18.72 8.52 -4.43
C LEU A 615 18.15 9.17 -3.18
N TYR A 616 19.01 9.44 -2.24
CA TYR A 616 18.69 10.13 -0.99
C TYR A 616 19.29 11.53 -0.97
N LEU A 617 18.63 12.45 -0.29
CA LEU A 617 19.15 13.78 0.01
C LEU A 617 19.43 13.93 1.51
N LYS A 618 20.50 14.65 1.80
CA LYS A 618 20.91 15.07 3.14
C LYS A 618 21.20 16.57 3.11
N GLU A 619 20.64 17.33 4.05
CA GLU A 619 21.11 18.66 4.41
C GLU A 619 22.27 18.53 5.40
N ASN A 620 23.45 19.08 5.06
CA ASN A 620 24.66 18.81 5.86
C ASN A 620 24.68 19.57 7.19
N GLN A 621 24.05 20.76 7.24
CA GLN A 621 23.93 21.58 8.44
C GLN A 621 22.51 22.13 8.57
N PRO A 622 21.55 21.29 8.95
CA PRO A 622 20.15 21.69 9.02
C PRO A 622 19.88 22.67 10.16
N SER A 623 19.02 23.67 9.91
CA SER A 623 18.59 24.64 10.90
C SER A 623 17.63 24.07 11.96
N VAL A 624 17.00 22.92 11.63
CA VAL A 624 16.10 22.16 12.51
C VAL A 624 16.53 20.70 12.51
N SER A 625 16.04 19.91 13.46
CA SER A 625 16.31 18.46 13.47
C SER A 625 15.74 17.82 12.19
N ARG A 626 16.58 17.29 11.31
CA ARG A 626 16.20 16.57 10.09
C ARG A 626 16.69 15.12 10.13
N PRO A 627 16.05 14.22 9.36
CA PRO A 627 16.57 12.89 9.14
C PRO A 627 18.00 12.94 8.56
N GLU A 628 18.82 11.95 8.89
CA GLU A 628 20.18 11.80 8.33
C GLU A 628 20.16 11.81 6.80
N LYS A 629 19.10 11.24 6.21
CA LYS A 629 18.82 11.28 4.78
C LYS A 629 17.37 10.95 4.49
N GLU A 630 16.89 11.35 3.32
CA GLU A 630 15.51 11.12 2.86
C GLU A 630 15.52 10.63 1.41
N LEU A 631 14.78 9.54 1.12
CA LEU A 631 14.57 9.07 -0.25
C LEU A 631 13.81 10.15 -1.04
N LYS A 632 14.37 10.55 -2.18
CA LYS A 632 13.74 11.53 -3.06
C LYS A 632 13.52 11.01 -4.48
N ARG A 633 14.32 10.01 -4.92
CA ARG A 633 14.12 9.33 -6.22
C ARG A 633 14.50 7.88 -6.12
N PHE A 634 13.87 7.05 -6.93
CA PHE A 634 14.30 5.68 -7.19
C PHE A 634 13.98 5.29 -8.64
N LYS A 635 14.67 4.28 -9.15
CA LYS A 635 14.37 3.69 -10.46
C LYS A 635 14.81 2.25 -10.50
N LYS A 636 13.90 1.35 -10.86
CA LYS A 636 14.19 -0.07 -11.11
C LYS A 636 14.66 -0.24 -12.55
N ILE A 637 15.76 -0.92 -12.74
CA ILE A 637 16.39 -1.12 -14.06
C ILE A 637 16.65 -2.60 -14.27
N PHE A 638 16.20 -3.13 -15.40
CA PHE A 638 16.42 -4.51 -15.86
C PHE A 638 17.59 -4.53 -16.84
N LEU A 639 18.58 -5.40 -16.59
CA LEU A 639 19.78 -5.51 -17.43
C LEU A 639 20.13 -6.98 -17.66
N ASN A 640 20.53 -7.30 -18.89
CA ASN A 640 21.21 -8.54 -19.19
C ASN A 640 22.62 -8.56 -18.59
N SER A 641 23.27 -9.74 -18.52
CA SER A 641 24.65 -9.86 -18.09
C SER A 641 25.57 -8.97 -18.96
N GLY A 642 26.42 -8.16 -18.30
CA GLY A 642 27.34 -7.22 -18.95
C GLY A 642 26.69 -5.94 -19.49
N GLU A 643 25.36 -5.83 -19.49
CA GLU A 643 24.65 -4.64 -19.97
C GLU A 643 24.77 -3.49 -18.96
N ASN A 644 24.76 -2.27 -19.47
CA ASN A 644 24.72 -1.06 -18.63
C ASN A 644 23.71 -0.03 -19.16
N GLN A 645 23.25 0.81 -18.25
CA GLN A 645 22.34 1.92 -18.56
C GLN A 645 22.68 3.13 -17.70
N THR A 646 22.66 4.31 -18.31
CA THR A 646 22.74 5.57 -17.55
C THR A 646 21.34 6.01 -17.15
N VAL A 647 21.16 6.30 -15.87
CA VAL A 647 19.93 6.82 -15.29
C VAL A 647 20.14 8.25 -14.86
N GLU A 648 19.17 9.09 -15.10
CA GLU A 648 19.14 10.49 -14.68
C GLU A 648 17.98 10.74 -13.74
N PHE A 649 18.23 11.52 -12.70
CA PHE A 649 17.27 11.98 -11.71
C PHE A 649 17.26 13.50 -11.67
N GLU A 650 16.10 14.11 -11.69
CA GLU A 650 15.90 15.53 -11.50
C GLU A 650 15.68 15.83 -10.02
N ILE A 651 16.42 16.78 -9.49
CA ILE A 651 16.32 17.28 -8.12
C ILE A 651 15.88 18.74 -8.19
N THR A 652 14.75 19.03 -7.61
CA THR A 652 14.16 20.39 -7.58
C THR A 652 14.38 21.06 -6.22
N PRO A 653 14.24 22.38 -6.11
CA PRO A 653 14.28 23.05 -4.82
C PRO A 653 13.27 22.51 -3.81
N GLU A 654 12.08 22.09 -4.27
CA GLU A 654 11.02 21.52 -3.41
C GLU A 654 11.44 20.19 -2.76
N ASP A 655 12.38 19.44 -3.37
CA ASP A 655 12.92 18.22 -2.76
C ASP A 655 13.74 18.50 -1.49
N LEU A 656 14.24 19.73 -1.35
CA LEU A 656 15.02 20.19 -0.19
C LEU A 656 14.13 20.71 0.94
N ALA A 657 12.84 20.95 0.66
CA ALA A 657 11.93 21.60 1.59
C ALA A 657 11.66 20.73 2.83
N PHE A 658 11.48 21.41 3.95
CA PHE A 658 10.92 20.89 5.19
C PHE A 658 9.76 21.78 5.64
N TRP A 659 8.90 21.27 6.52
CA TRP A 659 7.83 22.07 7.11
C TRP A 659 8.36 22.87 8.28
N ASP A 660 8.18 24.17 8.24
CA ASP A 660 8.57 25.09 9.30
C ASP A 660 7.36 25.41 10.19
N ASP A 661 7.40 24.94 11.45
CA ASP A 661 6.32 25.12 12.44
C ASP A 661 6.14 26.58 12.87
N GLU A 662 7.13 27.46 12.62
CA GLU A 662 7.03 28.90 12.96
C GLU A 662 6.23 29.67 11.91
N THR A 663 6.46 29.37 10.63
CA THR A 663 5.78 30.03 9.51
C THR A 663 4.56 29.29 9.02
N HIS A 664 4.36 28.05 9.47
CA HIS A 664 3.31 27.13 9.01
C HIS A 664 3.34 26.90 7.48
N ASP A 665 4.54 26.80 6.92
CA ASP A 665 4.75 26.63 5.47
C ASP A 665 6.02 25.86 5.16
N TRP A 666 6.16 25.47 3.88
CA TRP A 666 7.36 24.81 3.37
C TRP A 666 8.52 25.79 3.22
N LYS A 667 9.68 25.39 3.72
CA LYS A 667 10.90 26.20 3.71
C LYS A 667 12.08 25.43 3.12
N VAL A 668 12.91 26.11 2.35
CA VAL A 668 14.18 25.60 1.82
C VAL A 668 15.31 26.44 2.38
N ASN A 669 16.27 25.77 3.02
CA ASN A 669 17.47 26.46 3.51
C ASN A 669 18.52 26.60 2.40
N SER A 670 19.21 27.73 2.35
CA SER A 670 20.48 27.85 1.63
C SER A 670 21.56 27.11 2.39
N GLY A 671 22.52 26.49 1.69
CA GLY A 671 23.59 25.74 2.34
C GLY A 671 24.08 24.53 1.56
N GLN A 672 24.86 23.70 2.23
CA GLN A 672 25.44 22.48 1.63
C GLN A 672 24.49 21.29 1.75
N TYR A 673 24.28 20.61 0.63
CA TYR A 673 23.50 19.38 0.53
C TYR A 673 24.33 18.27 -0.08
N SER A 674 23.99 17.04 0.26
CA SER A 674 24.56 15.83 -0.31
C SER A 674 23.50 14.96 -0.96
N ILE A 675 23.79 14.48 -2.16
CA ILE A 675 23.07 13.40 -2.85
C ILE A 675 23.80 12.10 -2.55
N LEU A 676 23.07 11.12 -2.01
CA LEU A 676 23.58 9.80 -1.71
C LEU A 676 22.91 8.80 -2.67
N LEU A 677 23.72 8.13 -3.51
CA LEU A 677 23.28 7.11 -4.44
C LEU A 677 23.62 5.73 -3.93
N GLY A 678 22.65 4.83 -3.90
CA GLY A 678 22.82 3.47 -3.41
C GLY A 678 21.74 2.52 -3.87
N THR A 679 21.73 1.32 -3.27
CA THR A 679 20.74 0.26 -3.51
C THR A 679 19.91 -0.07 -2.26
N SER A 680 20.19 0.60 -1.14
CA SER A 680 19.38 0.61 0.08
C SER A 680 19.74 1.84 0.91
N SER A 681 19.01 2.10 2.01
CA SER A 681 19.33 3.21 2.93
C SER A 681 20.74 3.08 3.58
N ARG A 682 21.30 1.87 3.66
CA ARG A 682 22.62 1.60 4.23
C ARG A 682 23.70 1.24 3.20
N HIS A 683 23.32 0.83 2.00
CA HIS A 683 24.28 0.53 0.94
C HIS A 683 24.41 1.72 -0.02
N ILE A 684 25.17 2.73 0.41
CA ILE A 684 25.46 3.95 -0.35
C ILE A 684 26.79 3.78 -1.08
N SER A 685 26.75 3.85 -2.41
CA SER A 685 27.93 3.69 -3.27
C SER A 685 28.61 5.02 -3.58
N HIS A 686 27.85 6.12 -3.67
CA HIS A 686 28.39 7.42 -4.04
C HIS A 686 27.74 8.56 -3.26
N ILE A 687 28.53 9.58 -2.96
CA ILE A 687 28.09 10.83 -2.34
C ILE A 687 28.54 12.00 -3.22
N LEU A 688 27.62 12.86 -3.60
CA LEU A 688 27.87 14.05 -4.41
C LEU A 688 27.34 15.28 -3.64
N SER A 689 28.13 16.36 -3.60
CA SER A 689 27.76 17.56 -2.85
C SER A 689 27.44 18.72 -3.79
N PHE A 690 26.47 19.53 -3.41
CA PHE A 690 26.10 20.79 -4.07
C PHE A 690 25.68 21.84 -3.04
N THR A 691 25.61 23.09 -3.47
CA THR A 691 25.18 24.23 -2.65
C THR A 691 23.85 24.76 -3.17
N LYS A 692 22.83 24.89 -2.30
CA LYS A 692 21.63 25.71 -2.55
C LYS A 692 21.95 27.16 -2.20
N GLU A 693 21.88 28.04 -3.19
CA GLU A 693 22.12 29.51 -3.06
C GLU A 693 20.87 30.24 -2.61
#